data_d21b10b95270c51b59430e7118dcf4a5
#
_entry.id   d21b10b95270c51b59430e7118dcf4a5
#
_cell.length_a   1.000
_cell.length_b   1.000
_cell.length_c   1.000
_cell.angle_alpha   90.00
_cell.angle_beta   90.00
_cell.angle_gamma   90.00
#
_symmetry.space_group_name_H-M   'P 1'
#
loop_
_entity.id
_entity.type
_entity.pdbx_description
1 polymer ?
#
loop_
_entity_poly.entity_id
_entity_poly.type
_entity_poly.pdbx_seq_one_letter_code
_entity_poly.pdbx_strand_id
1 'polypeptide(L)'
;MASERLNVTDVCDVVEFHESADGVALYGQEGRWTLSAQRGGNEMDYVTHLKPDGTYQPLREHEENVAALAGEFAAAFGAEEHGHRTGLLHDIGKYSANGQKRQRDPAHTAKVDHASAGAQMAWQMRDCVAAFAVAGHHGGLPDRGDKTNDGGGTLCARLNKHLTGGNDPSAWKTEIEIPAKVRFPAWLAAEKDARRLAMYTRMLFSCLVDADYLDTETAIQGGQPRGEGETTERLLEKLNAHVVPWLEAPANELCAKRSAILARCLRGGEDERGLYTLTVPTGGGKTLSSLAFALSHAAKHGMKRVIYVIPYTSIIEQNADVFAKVLGAENVLEHHSQVEFADDGEETPEAYRKRLACENWDAPVVVTTAVQFFESLYAAKTSKCRKLHNIANSVVIFDEAQTIPVPFLMPCVSAIGELVHQAVPFAVLCTATQPALGRLFKQLAPTLVQREIAPDPDGLFDDFRRVSFRREGVFTSEELAGRLAEAEQVLCIVNTRKRAQQVYEGLPEEGRFHLSTLMIPTDREETLNVIRARLRNGQVCRVVSTSLVEAGVDVDFPSVWRELAGLDSILQAAGRCNREGKRSAAESVVHVFEAEGDPPRSMMQQREATTKVMGEFEEINTRPAIRAYFDRLLWVKGDDALDTEQILNSERACTFRKTAEAFRLIDTDTCTVYVPNEGNTEDIAQLRAGLYSRALIRRLGRSSVNVYQNEYKNLVFAGIVEDHQEDGFGILIQPDAYKPKCGLSTEVGDGFLAK
;
A
#
# COMPACT_ATOMS: atom_id res chain seq x y z
N MET A 1 -18.06 -20.95 -44.81
CA MET A 1 -16.90 -20.07 -44.59
C MET A 1 -16.30 -20.46 -43.27
N ALA A 2 -15.09 -21.00 -43.29
CA ALA A 2 -14.41 -21.46 -42.10
C ALA A 2 -14.09 -20.25 -41.19
N SER A 3 -14.56 -20.30 -39.93
CA SER A 3 -14.17 -19.34 -38.91
C SER A 3 -12.68 -19.50 -38.64
N GLU A 4 -11.86 -18.58 -39.10
CA GLU A 4 -10.49 -18.44 -38.61
C GLU A 4 -10.55 -18.23 -37.12
N ARG A 5 -10.18 -19.26 -36.36
CA ARG A 5 -10.02 -19.17 -34.92
C ARG A 5 -8.81 -18.28 -34.67
N LEU A 6 -9.05 -17.09 -34.11
CA LEU A 6 -8.02 -16.12 -33.73
C LEU A 6 -6.92 -16.81 -32.90
N ASN A 7 -5.68 -16.63 -33.32
CA ASN A 7 -4.53 -17.17 -32.64
C ASN A 7 -4.11 -16.16 -31.51
N VAL A 8 -4.38 -16.45 -30.26
CA VAL A 8 -4.15 -15.58 -29.11
C VAL A 8 -2.69 -15.67 -28.59
N THR A 9 -1.77 -16.22 -29.40
CA THR A 9 -0.42 -16.56 -28.95
C THR A 9 0.45 -15.34 -28.61
N ASP A 10 0.22 -14.16 -29.22
CA ASP A 10 1.04 -12.97 -28.98
C ASP A 10 0.17 -11.73 -28.75
N VAL A 11 -0.09 -11.41 -27.47
CA VAL A 11 -0.80 -10.18 -27.10
C VAL A 11 0.00 -8.95 -27.55
N CYS A 12 1.33 -9.05 -27.59
CA CYS A 12 2.20 -7.98 -28.05
C CYS A 12 2.19 -7.81 -29.59
N ASP A 13 1.91 -8.89 -30.37
CA ASP A 13 1.86 -8.82 -31.83
C ASP A 13 0.54 -8.28 -32.38
N VAL A 14 -0.47 -8.11 -31.52
CA VAL A 14 -1.77 -7.52 -31.91
C VAL A 14 -1.72 -5.99 -31.93
N VAL A 15 -0.69 -5.40 -31.33
CA VAL A 15 -0.52 -3.94 -31.25
C VAL A 15 0.53 -3.51 -32.26
N GLU A 16 0.12 -3.06 -33.44
CA GLU A 16 0.99 -2.35 -34.41
C GLU A 16 1.00 -0.86 -34.07
N PHE A 17 2.19 -0.35 -33.72
CA PHE A 17 2.40 1.07 -33.45
C PHE A 17 2.92 1.76 -34.73
N HIS A 18 2.19 2.75 -35.21
CA HIS A 18 2.67 3.65 -36.27
C HIS A 18 2.85 5.06 -35.70
N GLU A 19 4.04 5.61 -35.87
CA GLU A 19 4.32 7.00 -35.52
C GLU A 19 3.67 7.93 -36.56
N SER A 20 2.85 8.87 -36.07
CA SER A 20 2.42 10.04 -36.83
C SER A 20 2.87 11.30 -36.09
N ALA A 21 2.98 12.41 -36.80
CA ALA A 21 3.47 13.71 -36.25
C ALA A 21 2.60 14.23 -35.06
N ASP A 22 1.41 13.67 -34.85
CA ASP A 22 0.44 14.11 -33.86
C ASP A 22 0.15 13.06 -32.76
N GLY A 23 0.98 12.02 -32.63
CA GLY A 23 0.81 10.96 -31.62
C GLY A 23 0.67 9.55 -32.22
N VAL A 24 0.71 8.52 -31.36
CA VAL A 24 0.65 7.12 -31.75
C VAL A 24 -0.79 6.67 -31.90
N ALA A 25 -1.15 6.09 -33.04
CA ALA A 25 -2.46 5.50 -33.28
C ALA A 25 -2.36 4.00 -33.52
N LEU A 26 -3.28 3.21 -32.97
CA LEU A 26 -3.46 1.82 -33.34
C LEU A 26 -4.34 1.71 -34.58
N TYR A 27 -3.86 1.02 -35.62
CA TYR A 27 -4.62 0.78 -36.85
C TYR A 27 -5.12 -0.66 -36.92
N GLY A 28 -6.46 -0.83 -37.03
CA GLY A 28 -7.06 -2.06 -37.54
C GLY A 28 -7.10 -2.02 -39.08
N GLN A 29 -6.93 -3.15 -39.74
CA GLN A 29 -7.15 -3.24 -41.18
C GLN A 29 -8.55 -2.80 -41.58
N GLU A 30 -8.68 -2.05 -42.67
CA GLU A 30 -9.92 -1.46 -43.16
C GLU A 30 -11.02 -2.48 -43.39
N GLY A 31 -11.99 -2.54 -42.50
CA GLY A 31 -13.34 -3.01 -42.79
C GLY A 31 -14.24 -1.77 -42.93
N ARG A 32 -14.56 -1.37 -44.17
CA ARG A 32 -15.56 -0.32 -44.40
C ARG A 32 -16.91 -0.77 -43.87
N TRP A 33 -17.32 -0.15 -42.78
CA TRP A 33 -18.71 -0.20 -42.33
C TRP A 33 -19.44 1.01 -42.87
N THR A 34 -20.30 0.77 -43.89
CA THR A 34 -21.24 1.80 -44.35
C THR A 34 -22.48 1.74 -43.47
N LEU A 35 -22.69 2.78 -42.68
CA LEU A 35 -23.91 3.06 -41.94
C LEU A 35 -25.02 3.38 -42.95
N SER A 36 -26.00 2.49 -43.10
CA SER A 36 -27.29 2.83 -43.70
C SER A 36 -28.28 3.07 -42.51
N ALA A 37 -28.51 4.30 -42.20
CA ALA A 37 -29.55 4.67 -41.23
C ALA A 37 -30.92 4.37 -41.83
N GLN A 38 -31.59 3.32 -41.39
CA GLN A 38 -33.05 3.19 -41.47
C GLN A 38 -33.61 3.47 -40.09
N ARG A 39 -34.09 4.70 -39.88
CA ARG A 39 -35.00 5.03 -38.77
C ARG A 39 -36.38 4.45 -39.08
N GLY A 40 -36.83 3.53 -38.26
CA GLY A 40 -38.21 3.03 -38.33
C GLY A 40 -38.35 1.71 -37.60
N GLY A 41 -38.68 1.74 -36.32
CA GLY A 41 -39.07 0.59 -35.51
C GLY A 41 -39.23 1.00 -34.06
N ASN A 42 -40.29 0.58 -33.39
CA ASN A 42 -40.68 0.88 -32.01
C ASN A 42 -39.45 1.06 -31.11
N GLU A 43 -39.31 2.23 -30.48
CA GLU A 43 -38.33 2.50 -29.44
C GLU A 43 -38.53 1.47 -28.31
N MET A 44 -37.72 0.41 -28.32
CA MET A 44 -37.52 -0.41 -27.14
C MET A 44 -36.58 0.39 -26.22
N ASP A 45 -37.12 0.93 -25.13
CA ASP A 45 -36.31 1.59 -24.10
C ASP A 45 -35.38 0.56 -23.47
N TYR A 46 -34.07 0.55 -23.85
CA TYR A 46 -33.06 -0.25 -23.18
C TYR A 46 -32.73 0.40 -21.84
N VAL A 47 -32.80 -0.40 -20.77
CA VAL A 47 -32.70 0.11 -19.39
C VAL A 47 -31.60 -0.61 -18.60
N THR A 48 -31.13 0.03 -17.54
CA THR A 48 -30.19 -0.54 -16.59
C THR A 48 -30.68 -0.35 -15.14
N HIS A 49 -30.19 0.56 -14.36
CA HIS A 49 -30.47 0.66 -12.93
C HIS A 49 -31.90 1.11 -12.62
N LEU A 50 -32.54 0.46 -11.63
CA LEU A 50 -33.80 0.89 -11.08
C LEU A 50 -33.56 2.03 -10.08
N LYS A 51 -34.09 3.22 -10.37
CA LYS A 51 -33.98 4.40 -9.50
C LYS A 51 -34.95 4.29 -8.31
N PRO A 52 -34.72 5.01 -7.20
CA PRO A 52 -35.62 5.01 -6.02
C PRO A 52 -37.05 5.46 -6.31
N ASP A 53 -37.27 6.29 -7.34
CA ASP A 53 -38.58 6.76 -7.79
C ASP A 53 -39.34 5.72 -8.60
N GLY A 54 -38.81 4.53 -8.80
CA GLY A 54 -39.40 3.45 -9.57
C GLY A 54 -39.19 3.55 -11.08
N THR A 55 -38.49 4.56 -11.58
CA THR A 55 -38.08 4.65 -12.99
C THR A 55 -36.78 3.94 -13.24
N TYR A 56 -36.49 3.61 -14.49
CA TYR A 56 -35.20 3.03 -14.88
C TYR A 56 -34.30 4.09 -15.50
N GLN A 57 -32.98 3.96 -15.26
CA GLN A 57 -31.97 4.70 -16.01
C GLN A 57 -31.90 4.13 -17.44
N PRO A 58 -31.98 4.96 -18.52
CA PRO A 58 -31.70 4.53 -19.87
C PRO A 58 -30.28 3.95 -19.97
N LEU A 59 -30.13 2.81 -20.64
CA LEU A 59 -28.81 2.16 -20.78
C LEU A 59 -27.81 3.07 -21.52
N ARG A 60 -28.26 3.74 -22.57
CA ARG A 60 -27.45 4.73 -23.30
C ARG A 60 -26.92 5.85 -22.38
N GLU A 61 -27.80 6.41 -21.52
CA GLU A 61 -27.40 7.47 -20.56
C GLU A 61 -26.28 6.96 -19.63
N HIS A 62 -26.42 5.75 -19.12
CA HIS A 62 -25.39 5.10 -18.29
C HIS A 62 -24.06 4.97 -19.02
N GLU A 63 -24.07 4.42 -20.24
CA GLU A 63 -22.85 4.23 -21.03
C GLU A 63 -22.17 5.55 -21.38
N GLU A 64 -22.92 6.59 -21.78
CA GLU A 64 -22.40 7.91 -22.07
C GLU A 64 -21.80 8.58 -20.82
N ASN A 65 -22.44 8.45 -19.64
CA ASN A 65 -21.93 8.96 -18.36
C ASN A 65 -20.65 8.24 -17.95
N VAL A 66 -20.64 6.90 -17.99
CA VAL A 66 -19.45 6.10 -17.67
C VAL A 66 -18.30 6.41 -18.63
N ALA A 67 -18.60 6.59 -19.92
CA ALA A 67 -17.60 6.96 -20.91
C ALA A 67 -17.00 8.35 -20.62
N ALA A 68 -17.83 9.33 -20.28
CA ALA A 68 -17.35 10.67 -19.93
C ALA A 68 -16.45 10.65 -18.70
N LEU A 69 -16.88 10.00 -17.62
CA LEU A 69 -16.09 9.86 -16.38
C LEU A 69 -14.80 9.08 -16.61
N ALA A 70 -14.85 7.93 -17.29
CA ALA A 70 -13.65 7.12 -17.57
C ALA A 70 -12.65 7.87 -18.45
N GLY A 71 -13.14 8.67 -19.41
CA GLY A 71 -12.32 9.57 -20.21
C GLY A 71 -11.66 10.66 -19.37
N GLU A 72 -12.42 11.33 -18.50
CA GLU A 72 -11.89 12.34 -17.58
C GLU A 72 -10.78 11.78 -16.68
N PHE A 73 -11.02 10.61 -16.08
CA PHE A 73 -10.01 9.96 -15.23
C PHE A 73 -8.76 9.58 -16.02
N ALA A 74 -8.93 9.03 -17.22
CA ALA A 74 -7.81 8.63 -18.08
C ALA A 74 -7.03 9.81 -18.67
N ALA A 75 -7.62 11.00 -18.75
CA ALA A 75 -6.94 12.22 -19.18
C ALA A 75 -5.69 12.53 -18.35
N ALA A 76 -5.71 12.18 -17.06
CA ALA A 76 -4.57 12.35 -16.15
C ALA A 76 -3.28 11.70 -16.65
N PHE A 77 -3.34 10.64 -17.46
CA PHE A 77 -2.18 9.96 -18.06
C PHE A 77 -2.23 9.93 -19.61
N GLY A 78 -2.94 10.89 -20.21
CA GLY A 78 -2.99 11.09 -21.65
C GLY A 78 -3.80 10.05 -22.43
N ALA A 79 -4.78 9.40 -21.79
CA ALA A 79 -5.58 8.31 -22.36
C ALA A 79 -7.10 8.62 -22.41
N GLU A 80 -7.48 9.90 -22.48
CA GLU A 80 -8.89 10.35 -22.45
C GLU A 80 -9.77 9.60 -23.47
N GLU A 81 -9.38 9.61 -24.75
CA GLU A 81 -10.13 8.96 -25.82
C GLU A 81 -10.26 7.43 -25.58
N HIS A 82 -9.23 6.83 -25.01
CA HIS A 82 -9.24 5.40 -24.70
C HIS A 82 -10.14 5.07 -23.50
N GLY A 83 -10.11 5.90 -22.45
CA GLY A 83 -11.03 5.81 -21.32
C GLY A 83 -12.49 5.93 -21.78
N HIS A 84 -12.78 6.94 -22.57
CA HIS A 84 -14.10 7.18 -23.11
C HIS A 84 -14.63 5.97 -23.94
N ARG A 85 -13.81 5.46 -24.91
CA ARG A 85 -14.20 4.29 -25.69
C ARG A 85 -14.42 3.06 -24.82
N THR A 86 -13.58 2.84 -23.82
CA THR A 86 -13.71 1.69 -22.91
C THR A 86 -15.02 1.76 -22.10
N GLY A 87 -15.40 2.97 -21.67
CA GLY A 87 -16.70 3.22 -21.04
C GLY A 87 -17.89 2.88 -21.95
N LEU A 88 -17.88 3.30 -23.22
CA LEU A 88 -18.94 2.96 -24.18
C LEU A 88 -19.04 1.45 -24.44
N LEU A 89 -17.95 0.69 -24.28
CA LEU A 89 -17.91 -0.74 -24.60
C LEU A 89 -18.39 -1.64 -23.46
N HIS A 90 -18.37 -1.16 -22.19
CA HIS A 90 -18.40 -2.05 -21.04
C HIS A 90 -19.71 -2.85 -20.93
N ASP A 91 -20.80 -2.23 -21.23
CA ASP A 91 -22.16 -2.77 -21.01
C ASP A 91 -22.97 -3.05 -22.28
N ILE A 92 -22.35 -3.01 -23.48
CA ILE A 92 -23.08 -3.27 -24.75
C ILE A 92 -23.79 -4.64 -24.78
N GLY A 93 -23.35 -5.61 -23.96
CA GLY A 93 -24.03 -6.90 -23.82
C GLY A 93 -25.42 -6.80 -23.15
N LYS A 94 -25.72 -5.73 -22.43
CA LYS A 94 -27.02 -5.47 -21.82
C LYS A 94 -28.10 -5.15 -22.88
N TYR A 95 -27.74 -4.77 -24.10
CA TYR A 95 -28.69 -4.59 -25.22
C TYR A 95 -29.31 -5.92 -25.73
N SER A 96 -28.81 -7.05 -25.28
CA SER A 96 -29.40 -8.35 -25.62
C SER A 96 -30.76 -8.56 -24.93
N ALA A 97 -31.65 -9.36 -25.56
CA ALA A 97 -32.97 -9.66 -25.00
C ALA A 97 -32.88 -10.28 -23.59
N ASN A 98 -31.94 -11.21 -23.40
CA ASN A 98 -31.70 -11.82 -22.09
C ASN A 98 -31.11 -10.80 -21.09
N GLY A 99 -30.25 -9.89 -21.55
CA GLY A 99 -29.73 -8.78 -20.76
C GLY A 99 -30.86 -7.91 -20.24
N GLN A 100 -31.75 -7.45 -21.13
CA GLN A 100 -32.88 -6.61 -20.76
C GLN A 100 -33.91 -7.31 -19.86
N LYS A 101 -34.16 -8.61 -20.08
CA LYS A 101 -34.98 -9.41 -19.18
C LYS A 101 -34.37 -9.43 -17.76
N ARG A 102 -33.07 -9.61 -17.65
CA ARG A 102 -32.35 -9.61 -16.35
C ARG A 102 -32.43 -8.25 -15.66
N GLN A 103 -32.31 -7.13 -16.40
CA GLN A 103 -32.42 -5.80 -15.81
C GLN A 103 -33.80 -5.53 -15.21
N ARG A 104 -34.86 -5.99 -15.87
CA ARG A 104 -36.24 -5.77 -15.43
C ARG A 104 -36.74 -6.75 -14.38
N ASP A 105 -36.22 -7.96 -14.36
CA ASP A 105 -36.59 -9.01 -13.38
C ASP A 105 -35.35 -9.76 -12.87
N PRO A 106 -34.57 -9.10 -12.01
CA PRO A 106 -33.35 -9.69 -11.46
C PRO A 106 -33.59 -10.84 -10.49
N ALA A 107 -34.78 -10.93 -9.88
CA ALA A 107 -35.11 -11.98 -8.92
C ALA A 107 -35.38 -13.33 -9.61
N HIS A 108 -36.00 -13.32 -10.80
CA HIS A 108 -36.44 -14.55 -11.49
C HIS A 108 -35.67 -14.84 -12.78
N THR A 109 -34.61 -14.06 -13.09
CA THR A 109 -33.81 -14.28 -14.30
C THR A 109 -32.39 -14.65 -13.93
N ALA A 110 -31.84 -15.70 -14.57
CA ALA A 110 -30.45 -16.11 -14.39
C ALA A 110 -29.47 -14.98 -14.75
N LYS A 111 -28.28 -14.99 -14.13
CA LYS A 111 -27.21 -14.04 -14.46
C LYS A 111 -26.82 -14.19 -15.95
N VAL A 112 -26.75 -13.07 -16.66
CA VAL A 112 -26.35 -12.99 -18.06
C VAL A 112 -24.96 -12.37 -18.13
N ASP A 113 -24.09 -13.01 -18.91
CA ASP A 113 -22.76 -12.47 -19.18
C ASP A 113 -22.83 -11.39 -20.27
N HIS A 114 -22.83 -10.14 -19.86
CA HIS A 114 -22.86 -8.99 -20.77
C HIS A 114 -21.46 -8.44 -21.07
N ALA A 115 -20.47 -8.67 -20.18
CA ALA A 115 -19.11 -8.17 -20.33
C ALA A 115 -18.36 -8.78 -21.53
N SER A 116 -18.69 -10.04 -21.88
CA SER A 116 -18.04 -10.71 -23.03
C SER A 116 -18.33 -10.04 -24.37
N ALA A 117 -19.47 -9.38 -24.53
CA ALA A 117 -19.83 -8.69 -25.77
C ALA A 117 -18.90 -7.49 -26.05
N GLY A 118 -18.72 -6.63 -25.05
CA GLY A 118 -17.81 -5.49 -25.15
C GLY A 118 -16.36 -5.91 -25.30
N ALA A 119 -15.93 -6.95 -24.58
CA ALA A 119 -14.57 -7.48 -24.69
C ALA A 119 -14.30 -8.04 -26.11
N GLN A 120 -15.25 -8.76 -26.72
CA GLN A 120 -15.13 -9.24 -28.11
C GLN A 120 -15.06 -8.07 -29.10
N MET A 121 -15.88 -7.03 -28.89
CA MET A 121 -15.85 -5.85 -29.76
C MET A 121 -14.51 -5.10 -29.64
N ALA A 122 -14.01 -4.88 -28.43
CA ALA A 122 -12.68 -4.30 -28.22
C ALA A 122 -11.58 -5.13 -28.92
N TRP A 123 -11.64 -6.45 -28.77
CA TRP A 123 -10.68 -7.34 -29.41
C TRP A 123 -10.73 -7.28 -30.95
N GLN A 124 -11.94 -7.19 -31.55
CA GLN A 124 -12.12 -7.00 -32.98
C GLN A 124 -11.51 -5.66 -33.47
N MET A 125 -11.55 -4.64 -32.61
CA MET A 125 -10.88 -3.36 -32.83
C MET A 125 -9.36 -3.40 -32.59
N ARG A 126 -8.79 -4.58 -32.30
CA ARG A 126 -7.38 -4.82 -31.91
C ARG A 126 -6.96 -4.06 -30.65
N ASP A 127 -7.89 -3.86 -29.74
CA ASP A 127 -7.68 -3.24 -28.46
C ASP A 127 -7.70 -4.27 -27.32
N CYS A 128 -6.56 -4.88 -27.09
CA CYS A 128 -6.44 -5.88 -26.02
C CYS A 128 -6.59 -5.28 -24.63
N VAL A 129 -6.19 -4.01 -24.42
CA VAL A 129 -6.28 -3.31 -23.14
C VAL A 129 -7.74 -3.10 -22.75
N ALA A 130 -8.54 -2.50 -23.64
CA ALA A 130 -9.97 -2.36 -23.41
C ALA A 130 -10.67 -3.72 -23.29
N ALA A 131 -10.24 -4.75 -24.05
CA ALA A 131 -10.82 -6.09 -23.93
C ALA A 131 -10.62 -6.69 -22.53
N PHE A 132 -9.43 -6.56 -21.91
CA PHE A 132 -9.19 -6.97 -20.53
C PHE A 132 -10.04 -6.16 -19.54
N ALA A 133 -10.06 -4.83 -19.68
CA ALA A 133 -10.77 -3.94 -18.77
C ALA A 133 -12.27 -4.26 -18.78
N VAL A 134 -12.88 -4.32 -19.96
CA VAL A 134 -14.31 -4.65 -20.14
C VAL A 134 -14.61 -6.05 -19.66
N ALA A 135 -13.79 -7.06 -20.01
CA ALA A 135 -14.00 -8.42 -19.52
C ALA A 135 -14.01 -8.50 -18.00
N GLY A 136 -13.28 -7.62 -17.32
CA GLY A 136 -13.06 -7.64 -15.88
C GLY A 136 -14.00 -6.79 -15.03
N HIS A 137 -14.77 -5.85 -15.59
CA HIS A 137 -15.39 -4.74 -14.84
C HIS A 137 -16.29 -5.16 -13.66
N HIS A 138 -16.90 -6.33 -13.69
CA HIS A 138 -17.63 -6.88 -12.53
C HIS A 138 -16.83 -7.91 -11.72
N GLY A 139 -16.08 -8.78 -12.40
CA GLY A 139 -15.44 -9.93 -11.75
C GLY A 139 -13.95 -9.76 -11.42
N GLY A 140 -13.39 -8.60 -11.72
CA GLY A 140 -11.97 -8.31 -11.66
C GLY A 140 -11.23 -8.71 -12.95
N LEU A 141 -10.03 -8.11 -13.15
CA LEU A 141 -9.20 -8.38 -14.33
C LEU A 141 -8.93 -9.88 -14.47
N PRO A 142 -9.27 -10.50 -15.63
CA PRO A 142 -9.03 -11.91 -15.86
C PRO A 142 -7.55 -12.16 -16.22
N ASP A 143 -7.10 -13.41 -16.04
CA ASP A 143 -5.90 -13.88 -16.71
C ASP A 143 -6.13 -13.99 -18.22
N ARG A 144 -5.06 -13.86 -19.02
CA ARG A 144 -5.14 -14.00 -20.47
C ARG A 144 -5.78 -15.34 -20.87
N GLY A 145 -5.35 -16.44 -20.24
CA GLY A 145 -5.74 -17.79 -20.62
C GLY A 145 -5.11 -18.26 -21.94
N ASP A 146 -5.44 -19.48 -22.33
CA ASP A 146 -5.06 -20.07 -23.61
C ASP A 146 -6.21 -20.92 -24.18
N LYS A 147 -5.99 -21.53 -25.36
CA LYS A 147 -7.02 -22.33 -26.05
C LYS A 147 -7.36 -23.64 -25.32
N THR A 148 -6.50 -24.11 -24.44
CA THR A 148 -6.62 -25.40 -23.74
C THR A 148 -7.23 -25.23 -22.35
N ASN A 149 -7.26 -24.02 -21.82
CA ASN A 149 -7.78 -23.72 -20.49
C ASN A 149 -9.17 -23.06 -20.61
N ASP A 150 -10.19 -23.87 -20.80
CA ASP A 150 -11.60 -23.46 -20.93
C ASP A 150 -12.25 -23.02 -19.59
N GLY A 151 -11.48 -22.81 -18.54
CA GLY A 151 -11.97 -22.24 -17.29
C GLY A 151 -12.61 -20.88 -17.55
N GLY A 152 -13.94 -20.77 -17.47
CA GLY A 152 -14.78 -19.63 -17.91
C GLY A 152 -14.46 -18.24 -17.37
N GLY A 153 -13.33 -18.09 -16.69
CA GLY A 153 -12.86 -16.85 -16.06
C GLY A 153 -11.72 -16.11 -16.78
N THR A 154 -11.16 -16.66 -17.87
CA THR A 154 -10.06 -16.04 -18.63
C THR A 154 -10.58 -15.16 -19.77
N LEU A 155 -9.73 -14.22 -20.24
CA LEU A 155 -10.06 -13.40 -21.41
C LEU A 155 -10.28 -14.28 -22.63
N CYS A 156 -9.40 -15.26 -22.89
CA CYS A 156 -9.52 -16.16 -24.03
C CYS A 156 -10.87 -16.91 -24.04
N ALA A 157 -11.32 -17.41 -22.90
CA ALA A 157 -12.62 -18.08 -22.78
C ALA A 157 -13.79 -17.14 -23.10
N ARG A 158 -13.72 -15.86 -22.66
CA ARG A 158 -14.75 -14.84 -22.94
C ARG A 158 -14.80 -14.44 -24.41
N LEU A 159 -13.63 -14.32 -25.06
CA LEU A 159 -13.53 -14.00 -26.49
C LEU A 159 -14.08 -15.12 -27.38
N ASN A 160 -14.06 -16.35 -26.94
CA ASN A 160 -14.57 -17.53 -27.67
C ASN A 160 -16.07 -17.80 -27.42
N LYS A 161 -16.77 -17.03 -26.61
CA LYS A 161 -18.22 -17.21 -26.36
C LYS A 161 -19.03 -16.86 -27.59
N HIS A 162 -20.04 -17.72 -27.87
CA HIS A 162 -21.02 -17.47 -28.92
C HIS A 162 -22.18 -16.60 -28.34
N LEU A 163 -22.31 -15.38 -28.85
CA LEU A 163 -23.35 -14.44 -28.47
C LEU A 163 -24.43 -14.40 -29.56
N THR A 164 -25.37 -15.35 -29.49
CA THR A 164 -26.43 -15.52 -30.48
C THR A 164 -27.80 -15.64 -29.83
N GLY A 165 -28.87 -15.49 -30.62
CA GLY A 165 -30.24 -15.56 -30.14
C GLY A 165 -30.55 -14.53 -29.06
N GLY A 166 -31.07 -14.96 -27.92
CA GLY A 166 -31.39 -14.06 -26.81
C GLY A 166 -30.19 -13.31 -26.18
N ASN A 167 -28.96 -13.72 -26.51
CA ASN A 167 -27.71 -13.08 -26.06
C ASN A 167 -27.06 -12.20 -27.16
N ASP A 168 -27.70 -12.04 -28.32
CA ASP A 168 -27.21 -11.15 -29.38
C ASP A 168 -27.38 -9.68 -28.94
N PRO A 169 -26.26 -8.91 -28.78
CA PRO A 169 -26.33 -7.52 -28.33
C PRO A 169 -26.44 -6.52 -29.50
N SER A 170 -26.58 -6.96 -30.74
CA SER A 170 -26.39 -6.15 -31.97
C SER A 170 -27.22 -4.85 -31.99
N ALA A 171 -28.28 -4.75 -31.19
CA ALA A 171 -29.11 -3.55 -31.05
C ALA A 171 -28.32 -2.31 -30.55
N TRP A 172 -27.20 -2.47 -29.82
CA TRP A 172 -26.36 -1.36 -29.40
C TRP A 172 -25.94 -0.42 -30.55
N LYS A 173 -25.81 -0.97 -31.77
CA LYS A 173 -25.36 -0.22 -32.95
C LYS A 173 -26.32 0.89 -33.37
N THR A 174 -27.57 0.85 -32.95
CA THR A 174 -28.55 1.89 -33.21
C THR A 174 -28.64 2.94 -32.11
N GLU A 175 -28.06 2.63 -30.94
CA GLU A 175 -28.18 3.45 -29.73
C GLU A 175 -26.93 4.28 -29.49
N ILE A 176 -25.72 3.70 -29.67
CA ILE A 176 -24.45 4.37 -29.36
C ILE A 176 -23.49 4.29 -30.54
N GLU A 177 -22.62 5.29 -30.64
CA GLU A 177 -21.52 5.33 -31.62
C GLU A 177 -20.19 5.12 -30.90
N ILE A 178 -19.48 4.05 -31.29
CA ILE A 178 -18.17 3.71 -30.70
C ILE A 178 -17.06 4.19 -31.61
N PRO A 179 -16.11 5.05 -31.13
CA PRO A 179 -14.98 5.54 -31.92
C PRO A 179 -14.11 4.37 -32.43
N ALA A 180 -13.94 4.27 -33.75
CA ALA A 180 -13.14 3.21 -34.38
C ALA A 180 -11.64 3.32 -34.04
N LYS A 181 -11.15 4.55 -33.83
CA LYS A 181 -9.73 4.84 -33.53
C LYS A 181 -9.66 5.64 -32.25
N VAL A 182 -8.65 5.37 -31.41
CA VAL A 182 -8.30 6.16 -30.24
C VAL A 182 -6.80 6.39 -30.22
N ARG A 183 -6.39 7.49 -29.59
CA ARG A 183 -4.98 7.77 -29.34
C ARG A 183 -4.50 7.03 -28.12
N PHE A 184 -3.33 6.43 -28.25
CA PHE A 184 -2.61 5.84 -27.13
C PHE A 184 -1.58 6.86 -26.62
N PRO A 185 -1.27 6.87 -25.33
CA PRO A 185 -0.23 7.73 -24.78
C PRO A 185 1.12 7.46 -25.45
N ALA A 186 1.85 8.53 -25.83
CA ALA A 186 3.15 8.40 -26.51
C ALA A 186 4.17 7.58 -25.71
N TRP A 187 4.13 7.67 -24.38
CA TRP A 187 5.00 6.90 -23.49
C TRP A 187 4.77 5.37 -23.57
N LEU A 188 3.58 4.92 -23.98
CA LEU A 188 3.30 3.48 -24.13
C LEU A 188 4.02 2.90 -25.36
N ALA A 189 4.19 3.70 -26.41
CA ALA A 189 4.85 3.28 -27.65
C ALA A 189 6.38 3.31 -27.58
N ALA A 190 6.94 4.11 -26.67
CA ALA A 190 8.38 4.37 -26.62
C ALA A 190 9.23 3.11 -26.32
N GLU A 191 8.67 2.15 -25.59
CA GLU A 191 9.35 0.89 -25.26
C GLU A 191 8.34 -0.26 -25.31
N LYS A 192 8.67 -1.34 -26.03
CA LYS A 192 7.83 -2.55 -26.14
C LYS A 192 8.03 -3.43 -24.91
N ASP A 193 7.61 -2.98 -23.73
CA ASP A 193 7.64 -3.77 -22.49
C ASP A 193 6.21 -4.19 -22.10
N ALA A 194 5.98 -5.52 -22.06
CA ALA A 194 4.69 -6.09 -21.70
C ALA A 194 4.25 -5.74 -20.26
N ARG A 195 5.20 -5.45 -19.35
CA ARG A 195 4.89 -4.98 -17.99
C ARG A 195 4.21 -3.60 -18.01
N ARG A 196 4.68 -2.73 -18.89
CA ARG A 196 4.08 -1.40 -19.12
C ARG A 196 2.65 -1.53 -19.62
N LEU A 197 2.41 -2.47 -20.53
CA LEU A 197 1.06 -2.76 -21.02
C LEU A 197 0.16 -3.30 -19.89
N ALA A 198 0.67 -4.17 -19.02
CA ALA A 198 -0.07 -4.68 -17.87
C ALA A 198 -0.44 -3.56 -16.88
N MET A 199 0.49 -2.67 -16.55
CA MET A 199 0.21 -1.51 -15.70
C MET A 199 -0.82 -0.57 -16.35
N TYR A 200 -0.67 -0.26 -17.63
CA TYR A 200 -1.63 0.56 -18.37
C TYR A 200 -3.03 -0.06 -18.38
N THR A 201 -3.11 -1.40 -18.54
CA THR A 201 -4.39 -2.13 -18.47
C THR A 201 -5.06 -1.93 -17.11
N ARG A 202 -4.30 -2.00 -16.00
CA ARG A 202 -4.85 -1.74 -14.66
C ARG A 202 -5.30 -0.29 -14.48
N MET A 203 -4.54 0.66 -15.02
CA MET A 203 -4.92 2.09 -14.95
C MET A 203 -6.23 2.35 -15.70
N LEU A 204 -6.36 1.84 -16.92
CA LEU A 204 -7.59 1.97 -17.72
C LEU A 204 -8.76 1.23 -17.05
N PHE A 205 -8.52 0.03 -16.53
CA PHE A 205 -9.50 -0.73 -15.76
C PHE A 205 -9.99 0.03 -14.53
N SER A 206 -9.07 0.71 -13.83
CA SER A 206 -9.42 1.57 -12.69
C SER A 206 -10.37 2.70 -13.08
N CYS A 207 -10.09 3.37 -14.22
CA CYS A 207 -10.95 4.44 -14.74
C CYS A 207 -12.37 3.91 -15.04
N LEU A 208 -12.45 2.77 -15.74
CA LEU A 208 -13.72 2.15 -16.09
C LEU A 208 -14.51 1.77 -14.85
N VAL A 209 -13.89 1.02 -13.93
CA VAL A 209 -14.59 0.49 -12.76
C VAL A 209 -15.05 1.59 -11.82
N ASP A 210 -14.22 2.62 -11.59
CA ASP A 210 -14.63 3.72 -10.72
C ASP A 210 -15.75 4.55 -11.36
N ALA A 211 -15.70 4.80 -12.67
CA ALA A 211 -16.75 5.49 -13.42
C ALA A 211 -18.09 4.75 -13.37
N ASP A 212 -18.09 3.42 -13.57
CA ASP A 212 -19.28 2.56 -13.50
C ASP A 212 -19.92 2.59 -12.09
N TYR A 213 -19.08 2.47 -11.04
CA TYR A 213 -19.55 2.56 -9.65
C TYR A 213 -20.14 3.95 -9.33
N LEU A 214 -19.50 5.03 -9.77
CA LEU A 214 -19.96 6.40 -9.47
C LEU A 214 -21.26 6.75 -10.20
N ASP A 215 -21.42 6.35 -11.47
CA ASP A 215 -22.69 6.57 -12.18
C ASP A 215 -23.80 5.71 -11.58
N THR A 216 -23.53 4.44 -11.25
CA THR A 216 -24.49 3.56 -10.57
C THR A 216 -24.93 4.14 -9.22
N GLU A 217 -23.98 4.65 -8.41
CA GLU A 217 -24.27 5.30 -7.13
C GLU A 217 -25.14 6.55 -7.33
N THR A 218 -24.80 7.35 -8.33
CA THR A 218 -25.58 8.56 -8.66
C THR A 218 -27.00 8.22 -9.07
N ALA A 219 -27.20 7.18 -9.86
CA ALA A 219 -28.51 6.73 -10.30
C ALA A 219 -29.37 6.18 -9.15
N ILE A 220 -28.78 5.48 -8.17
CA ILE A 220 -29.50 4.80 -7.09
C ILE A 220 -29.64 5.66 -5.83
N GLN A 221 -28.63 6.45 -5.48
CA GLN A 221 -28.56 7.18 -4.20
C GLN A 221 -28.52 8.70 -4.35
N GLY A 222 -28.44 9.21 -5.58
CA GLY A 222 -28.06 10.60 -5.85
C GLY A 222 -26.55 10.79 -5.69
N GLY A 223 -26.00 11.84 -6.29
CA GLY A 223 -24.55 12.12 -6.18
C GLY A 223 -24.12 12.28 -4.73
N GLN A 224 -23.14 11.49 -4.31
CA GLN A 224 -22.60 11.53 -2.96
C GLN A 224 -21.35 12.42 -2.92
N PRO A 225 -21.19 13.30 -1.93
CA PRO A 225 -20.01 14.13 -1.81
C PRO A 225 -18.79 13.26 -1.51
N ARG A 226 -17.76 13.30 -2.37
CA ARG A 226 -16.48 12.63 -2.21
C ARG A 226 -15.39 13.69 -2.28
N GLY A 227 -14.25 13.46 -1.65
CA GLY A 227 -12.95 14.05 -1.94
C GLY A 227 -12.83 15.58 -2.08
N GLU A 228 -13.86 16.35 -1.75
CA GLU A 228 -13.83 17.81 -1.78
C GLU A 228 -12.86 18.32 -0.71
N GLY A 229 -11.59 18.47 -1.12
CA GLY A 229 -10.53 19.10 -0.34
C GLY A 229 -10.02 20.36 -1.01
N GLU A 230 -9.14 21.04 -0.34
CA GLU A 230 -8.48 22.23 -0.87
C GLU A 230 -7.46 21.85 -1.96
N THR A 231 -7.15 22.77 -2.86
CA THR A 231 -6.14 22.54 -3.89
C THR A 231 -4.73 22.45 -3.28
N THR A 232 -3.79 21.83 -4.01
CA THR A 232 -2.41 21.68 -3.56
C THR A 232 -1.71 23.03 -3.34
N GLU A 233 -2.08 24.07 -4.09
CA GLU A 233 -1.61 25.44 -3.88
C GLU A 233 -2.07 25.99 -2.53
N ARG A 234 -3.33 25.78 -2.18
CA ARG A 234 -3.88 26.24 -0.90
C ARG A 234 -3.27 25.49 0.28
N LEU A 235 -3.04 24.17 0.13
CA LEU A 235 -2.35 23.36 1.13
C LEU A 235 -0.89 23.80 1.30
N LEU A 236 -0.21 24.17 0.22
CA LEU A 236 1.14 24.74 0.27
C LEU A 236 1.17 26.08 1.05
N GLU A 237 0.18 26.95 0.85
CA GLU A 237 0.04 28.18 1.62
C GLU A 237 -0.10 27.91 3.13
N LYS A 238 -0.95 26.94 3.52
CA LYS A 238 -1.11 26.53 4.93
C LYS A 238 0.20 26.00 5.51
N LEU A 239 0.88 25.12 4.76
CA LEU A 239 2.18 24.60 5.19
C LEU A 239 3.20 25.71 5.35
N ASN A 240 3.32 26.63 4.38
CA ASN A 240 4.24 27.76 4.45
C ASN A 240 3.97 28.63 5.69
N ALA A 241 2.71 28.96 5.95
CA ALA A 241 2.33 29.73 7.14
C ALA A 241 2.76 29.03 8.45
N HIS A 242 2.68 27.69 8.48
CA HIS A 242 3.10 26.90 9.63
C HIS A 242 4.62 26.87 9.83
N VAL A 243 5.41 26.79 8.75
CA VAL A 243 6.86 26.57 8.85
C VAL A 243 7.70 27.86 8.80
N VAL A 244 7.14 28.98 8.35
CA VAL A 244 7.83 30.29 8.31
C VAL A 244 8.52 30.66 9.61
N PRO A 245 7.89 30.50 10.82
CA PRO A 245 8.59 30.84 12.08
C PRO A 245 9.86 30.02 12.30
N TRP A 246 9.90 28.76 11.83
CA TRP A 246 11.08 27.90 11.97
C TRP A 246 12.20 28.27 10.99
N LEU A 247 11.83 28.76 9.83
CA LEU A 247 12.78 29.20 8.81
C LEU A 247 13.42 30.54 9.16
N GLU A 248 12.65 31.48 9.74
CA GLU A 248 13.10 32.82 10.08
C GLU A 248 13.87 32.87 11.41
N ALA A 249 13.44 32.11 12.42
CA ALA A 249 14.01 32.12 13.75
C ALA A 249 14.15 30.71 14.35
N PRO A 250 15.12 29.90 13.88
CA PRO A 250 15.34 28.56 14.43
C PRO A 250 15.78 28.64 15.90
N ALA A 251 15.17 27.83 16.76
CA ALA A 251 15.34 27.87 18.20
C ALA A 251 16.77 27.51 18.70
N ASN A 252 17.51 26.72 17.92
CA ASN A 252 18.87 26.28 18.23
C ASN A 252 19.58 25.79 16.94
N GLU A 253 20.85 25.38 17.03
CA GLU A 253 21.64 24.90 15.90
C GLU A 253 21.03 23.70 15.21
N LEU A 254 20.51 22.70 15.95
CA LEU A 254 19.83 21.54 15.38
C LEU A 254 18.57 21.95 14.60
N CYS A 255 17.79 22.90 15.13
CA CYS A 255 16.63 23.45 14.43
C CYS A 255 17.05 24.22 13.17
N ALA A 256 18.17 24.94 13.18
CA ALA A 256 18.70 25.62 12.01
C ALA A 256 19.08 24.63 10.89
N LYS A 257 19.70 23.50 11.24
CA LYS A 257 20.00 22.41 10.28
C LYS A 257 18.73 21.80 9.69
N ARG A 258 17.71 21.55 10.51
CA ARG A 258 16.38 21.09 10.05
C ARG A 258 15.71 22.11 9.13
N SER A 259 15.77 23.39 9.48
CA SER A 259 15.23 24.48 8.66
C SER A 259 15.94 24.58 7.31
N ALA A 260 17.24 24.34 7.23
CA ALA A 260 17.99 24.32 5.97
C ALA A 260 17.53 23.19 5.04
N ILE A 261 17.28 21.98 5.59
CA ILE A 261 16.72 20.84 4.83
C ILE A 261 15.32 21.19 4.31
N LEU A 262 14.46 21.72 5.19
CA LEU A 262 13.09 22.11 4.86
C LEU A 262 13.08 23.18 3.75
N ALA A 263 13.90 24.22 3.87
CA ALA A 263 14.03 25.27 2.86
C ALA A 263 14.53 24.72 1.49
N ARG A 264 15.43 23.72 1.49
CA ARG A 264 15.86 23.07 0.26
C ARG A 264 14.72 22.25 -0.37
N CYS A 265 13.94 21.55 0.47
CA CYS A 265 12.78 20.78 0.01
C CYS A 265 11.72 21.68 -0.62
N LEU A 266 11.40 22.82 -0.03
CA LEU A 266 10.47 23.81 -0.62
C LEU A 266 10.96 24.32 -1.98
N ARG A 267 12.24 24.68 -2.09
CA ARG A 267 12.81 25.13 -3.39
C ARG A 267 12.89 24.00 -4.42
N GLY A 268 13.19 22.77 -3.98
CA GLY A 268 13.31 21.60 -4.84
C GLY A 268 11.99 21.18 -5.47
N GLY A 269 10.86 21.63 -4.93
CA GLY A 269 9.56 21.41 -5.54
C GLY A 269 9.41 22.05 -6.93
N GLU A 270 10.24 23.03 -7.27
CA GLU A 270 10.27 23.65 -8.61
C GLU A 270 11.04 22.82 -9.67
N ASP A 271 11.77 21.79 -9.25
CA ASP A 271 12.55 20.92 -10.13
C ASP A 271 11.62 20.13 -11.09
N GLU A 272 12.19 19.54 -12.15
CA GLU A 272 11.45 18.75 -13.14
C GLU A 272 10.80 17.49 -12.52
N ARG A 273 9.71 17.01 -13.14
CA ARG A 273 9.09 15.73 -12.77
C ARG A 273 10.07 14.55 -12.89
N GLY A 274 9.96 13.55 -12.03
CA GLY A 274 10.83 12.38 -12.08
C GLY A 274 10.90 11.58 -10.79
N LEU A 275 11.99 10.83 -10.65
CA LEU A 275 12.30 10.03 -9.47
C LEU A 275 13.31 10.78 -8.59
N TYR A 276 12.96 10.98 -7.34
CA TYR A 276 13.79 11.67 -6.37
C TYR A 276 14.11 10.83 -5.15
N THR A 277 15.20 11.18 -4.48
CA THR A 277 15.57 10.65 -3.17
C THR A 277 15.73 11.80 -2.19
N LEU A 278 15.30 11.59 -0.97
CA LEU A 278 15.54 12.47 0.14
C LEU A 278 16.29 11.71 1.23
N THR A 279 17.61 11.83 1.21
CA THR A 279 18.52 11.14 2.14
C THR A 279 18.79 12.03 3.34
N VAL A 280 18.01 11.84 4.40
CA VAL A 280 18.12 12.62 5.64
C VAL A 280 18.20 11.66 6.82
N PRO A 281 19.19 11.83 7.73
CA PRO A 281 19.34 11.01 8.93
C PRO A 281 18.10 11.08 9.84
N THR A 282 17.95 10.07 10.69
CA THR A 282 16.89 10.03 11.70
C THR A 282 16.93 11.31 12.56
N GLY A 283 15.78 11.98 12.73
CA GLY A 283 15.65 13.22 13.47
C GLY A 283 16.01 14.49 12.69
N GLY A 284 16.33 14.39 11.41
CA GLY A 284 16.54 15.55 10.52
C GLY A 284 15.27 16.23 10.00
N GLY A 285 14.08 15.80 10.43
CA GLY A 285 12.82 16.45 10.06
C GLY A 285 12.24 15.95 8.73
N LYS A 286 12.50 14.69 8.33
CA LYS A 286 12.05 14.07 7.06
C LYS A 286 10.56 14.28 6.76
N THR A 287 9.67 14.02 7.71
CA THR A 287 8.22 13.99 7.50
C THR A 287 7.67 15.30 6.93
N LEU A 288 7.97 16.43 7.57
CA LEU A 288 7.51 17.73 7.07
C LEU A 288 8.32 18.21 5.86
N SER A 289 9.61 17.88 5.80
CA SER A 289 10.45 18.26 4.64
C SER A 289 10.02 17.56 3.36
N SER A 290 9.67 16.26 3.44
CA SER A 290 9.16 15.52 2.28
C SER A 290 7.76 15.99 1.86
N LEU A 291 6.89 16.29 2.82
CA LEU A 291 5.58 16.90 2.54
C LEU A 291 5.73 18.28 1.89
N ALA A 292 6.65 19.10 2.38
CA ALA A 292 6.92 20.42 1.82
C ALA A 292 7.41 20.36 0.36
N PHE A 293 8.33 19.42 0.08
CA PHE A 293 8.75 19.15 -1.28
C PHE A 293 7.56 18.70 -2.15
N ALA A 294 6.76 17.75 -1.66
CA ALA A 294 5.65 17.18 -2.41
C ALA A 294 4.57 18.22 -2.73
N LEU A 295 4.17 19.05 -1.77
CA LEU A 295 3.16 20.09 -1.99
C LEU A 295 3.70 21.21 -2.90
N SER A 296 4.97 21.62 -2.72
CA SER A 296 5.59 22.59 -3.62
C SER A 296 5.64 22.07 -5.05
N HIS A 297 6.02 20.80 -5.24
CA HIS A 297 6.07 20.16 -6.54
C HIS A 297 4.67 19.98 -7.16
N ALA A 298 3.69 19.53 -6.35
CA ALA A 298 2.31 19.37 -6.80
C ALA A 298 1.70 20.69 -7.26
N ALA A 299 1.85 21.75 -6.48
CA ALA A 299 1.37 23.08 -6.83
C ALA A 299 2.05 23.61 -8.12
N LYS A 300 3.38 23.46 -8.23
CA LYS A 300 4.14 23.90 -9.43
C LYS A 300 3.70 23.21 -10.72
N HIS A 301 3.40 21.93 -10.63
CA HIS A 301 3.10 21.09 -11.80
C HIS A 301 1.61 20.79 -12.00
N GLY A 302 0.72 21.45 -11.25
CA GLY A 302 -0.73 21.25 -11.35
C GLY A 302 -1.18 19.84 -10.99
N MET A 303 -0.49 19.20 -10.05
CA MET A 303 -0.87 17.87 -9.58
C MET A 303 -1.97 17.95 -8.53
N LYS A 304 -2.87 16.97 -8.54
CA LYS A 304 -4.09 17.03 -7.71
C LYS A 304 -3.87 16.60 -6.27
N ARG A 305 -2.86 15.75 -5.96
CA ARG A 305 -2.71 15.16 -4.62
C ARG A 305 -1.31 14.73 -4.26
N VAL A 306 -1.13 14.49 -2.97
CA VAL A 306 0.06 13.85 -2.37
C VAL A 306 -0.36 12.52 -1.76
N ILE A 307 0.34 11.43 -2.10
CA ILE A 307 0.14 10.10 -1.52
C ILE A 307 1.37 9.78 -0.68
N TYR A 308 1.20 9.64 0.63
CA TYR A 308 2.27 9.34 1.58
C TYR A 308 2.21 7.88 1.99
N VAL A 309 3.18 7.10 1.53
CA VAL A 309 3.24 5.64 1.72
C VAL A 309 4.21 5.30 2.84
N ILE A 310 3.74 4.61 3.88
CA ILE A 310 4.47 4.29 5.11
C ILE A 310 4.49 2.77 5.32
N PRO A 311 5.58 2.18 5.86
CA PRO A 311 5.67 0.73 6.02
C PRO A 311 4.78 0.16 7.14
N TYR A 312 4.53 0.94 8.21
CA TYR A 312 3.90 0.43 9.44
C TYR A 312 2.68 1.25 9.83
N THR A 313 1.60 0.56 10.27
CA THR A 313 0.34 1.20 10.70
C THR A 313 0.53 2.13 11.90
N SER A 314 1.41 1.77 12.85
CA SER A 314 1.68 2.60 14.05
C SER A 314 2.27 3.99 13.76
N ILE A 315 2.84 4.21 12.57
CA ILE A 315 3.38 5.50 12.15
C ILE A 315 2.35 6.33 11.38
N ILE A 316 1.36 5.67 10.78
CA ILE A 316 0.36 6.34 9.94
C ILE A 316 -0.44 7.34 10.76
N GLU A 317 -1.02 6.90 11.88
CA GLU A 317 -1.81 7.76 12.76
C GLU A 317 -1.01 9.01 13.18
N GLN A 318 0.25 8.82 13.60
CA GLN A 318 1.11 9.92 13.99
C GLN A 318 1.39 10.90 12.85
N ASN A 319 1.67 10.41 11.64
CA ASN A 319 1.94 11.28 10.50
C ASN A 319 0.67 11.94 9.97
N ALA A 320 -0.45 11.20 9.93
CA ALA A 320 -1.76 11.75 9.58
C ALA A 320 -2.18 12.87 10.53
N ASP A 321 -1.97 12.69 11.84
CA ASP A 321 -2.22 13.73 12.85
C ASP A 321 -1.36 14.97 12.63
N VAL A 322 -0.07 14.80 12.32
CA VAL A 322 0.83 15.93 12.01
C VAL A 322 0.34 16.68 10.78
N PHE A 323 -0.02 15.95 9.71
CA PHE A 323 -0.52 16.56 8.49
C PHE A 323 -1.89 17.23 8.69
N ALA A 324 -2.80 16.60 9.44
CA ALA A 324 -4.11 17.16 9.76
C ALA A 324 -4.00 18.47 10.57
N LYS A 325 -3.06 18.56 11.50
CA LYS A 325 -2.80 19.80 12.26
C LYS A 325 -2.28 20.94 11.40
N VAL A 326 -1.52 20.63 10.36
CA VAL A 326 -0.91 21.63 9.46
C VAL A 326 -1.87 22.01 8.32
N LEU A 327 -2.54 21.04 7.74
CA LEU A 327 -3.29 21.19 6.50
C LEU A 327 -4.82 21.29 6.71
N GLY A 328 -5.32 20.85 7.87
CA GLY A 328 -6.73 20.64 8.17
C GLY A 328 -7.12 19.18 8.03
N ALA A 329 -7.90 18.66 8.97
CA ALA A 329 -8.28 17.23 9.03
C ALA A 329 -9.16 16.80 7.84
N GLU A 330 -9.90 17.74 7.26
CA GLU A 330 -10.73 17.56 6.08
C GLU A 330 -9.94 17.24 4.80
N ASN A 331 -8.66 17.64 4.76
CA ASN A 331 -7.76 17.47 3.61
C ASN A 331 -6.91 16.18 3.69
N VAL A 332 -6.95 15.47 4.81
CA VAL A 332 -6.09 14.29 5.05
C VAL A 332 -6.95 13.05 5.18
N LEU A 333 -6.74 12.11 4.26
CA LEU A 333 -7.35 10.79 4.27
C LEU A 333 -6.33 9.78 4.80
N GLU A 334 -6.66 9.16 5.92
CA GLU A 334 -5.94 8.01 6.44
C GLU A 334 -6.57 6.71 5.93
N HIS A 335 -5.76 5.81 5.33
CA HIS A 335 -6.26 4.54 4.79
C HIS A 335 -5.33 3.36 5.07
N HIS A 336 -5.70 2.55 6.05
CA HIS A 336 -5.09 1.26 6.37
C HIS A 336 -6.12 0.29 6.96
N SER A 337 -5.70 -0.93 7.27
CA SER A 337 -6.61 -2.02 7.71
C SER A 337 -7.33 -1.77 9.05
N GLN A 338 -6.81 -0.86 9.88
CA GLN A 338 -7.31 -0.59 11.23
C GLN A 338 -8.11 0.72 11.34
N VAL A 339 -8.31 1.47 10.25
CA VAL A 339 -9.11 2.72 10.29
C VAL A 339 -10.55 2.40 10.65
N GLU A 340 -11.02 2.98 11.75
CA GLU A 340 -12.41 2.93 12.20
C GLU A 340 -13.21 4.03 11.51
N PHE A 341 -14.20 3.65 10.72
CA PHE A 341 -15.31 4.54 10.36
C PHE A 341 -16.46 4.18 11.30
N ALA A 342 -16.99 5.17 12.03
CA ALA A 342 -18.10 4.94 12.96
C ALA A 342 -19.26 4.24 12.26
N ASP A 343 -19.61 3.03 12.75
CA ASP A 343 -20.70 2.20 12.21
C ASP A 343 -21.92 2.18 13.16
N ASP A 344 -21.89 3.00 14.22
CA ASP A 344 -22.86 2.95 15.32
C ASP A 344 -24.09 3.86 15.10
N GLY A 345 -24.66 3.84 13.89
CA GLY A 345 -25.99 4.42 13.62
C GLY A 345 -26.04 5.95 13.45
N GLU A 346 -25.00 6.69 13.79
CA GLU A 346 -24.86 8.13 13.55
C GLU A 346 -23.51 8.43 12.91
N GLU A 347 -23.27 7.89 11.70
CA GLU A 347 -22.08 8.26 10.91
C GLU A 347 -22.15 9.76 10.60
N THR A 348 -21.16 10.54 11.05
CA THR A 348 -21.09 11.95 10.69
C THR A 348 -20.90 12.12 9.17
N PRO A 349 -21.41 13.20 8.56
CA PRO A 349 -21.19 13.45 7.12
C PRO A 349 -19.71 13.46 6.72
N GLU A 350 -18.82 13.81 7.63
CA GLU A 350 -17.37 13.80 7.42
C GLU A 350 -16.81 12.37 7.42
N ALA A 351 -17.20 11.52 8.39
CA ALA A 351 -16.80 10.12 8.45
C ALA A 351 -17.28 9.35 7.21
N TYR A 352 -18.53 9.61 6.79
CA TYR A 352 -19.12 9.05 5.58
C TYR A 352 -18.30 9.43 4.32
N ARG A 353 -17.94 10.71 4.16
CA ARG A 353 -17.09 11.17 3.05
C ARG A 353 -15.72 10.50 3.05
N LYS A 354 -15.06 10.42 4.21
CA LYS A 354 -13.76 9.74 4.34
C LYS A 354 -13.85 8.27 3.99
N ARG A 355 -14.92 7.57 4.40
CA ARG A 355 -15.14 6.19 4.03
C ARG A 355 -15.28 6.00 2.51
N LEU A 356 -16.07 6.87 1.85
CA LEU A 356 -16.20 6.85 0.39
C LEU A 356 -14.87 7.18 -0.30
N ALA A 357 -14.11 8.16 0.20
CA ALA A 357 -12.81 8.53 -0.34
C ALA A 357 -11.77 7.39 -0.22
N CYS A 358 -11.88 6.51 0.77
CA CYS A 358 -11.01 5.33 0.88
C CYS A 358 -11.19 4.33 -0.28
N GLU A 359 -12.34 4.33 -0.95
CA GLU A 359 -12.60 3.41 -2.05
C GLU A 359 -11.75 3.73 -3.28
N ASN A 360 -11.58 5.03 -3.58
CA ASN A 360 -10.89 5.48 -4.78
C ASN A 360 -9.73 6.47 -4.52
N TRP A 361 -9.44 6.83 -3.27
CA TRP A 361 -8.41 7.81 -2.90
C TRP A 361 -8.63 9.21 -3.46
N ASP A 362 -9.87 9.62 -3.58
CA ASP A 362 -10.21 10.97 -4.00
C ASP A 362 -10.13 11.94 -2.81
N ALA A 363 -8.90 12.31 -2.44
CA ALA A 363 -8.56 13.25 -1.39
C ALA A 363 -7.22 13.95 -1.71
N PRO A 364 -7.01 15.21 -1.28
CA PRO A 364 -5.78 15.94 -1.62
C PRO A 364 -4.52 15.36 -0.98
N VAL A 365 -4.62 14.80 0.23
CA VAL A 365 -3.52 14.12 0.91
C VAL A 365 -4.00 12.77 1.38
N VAL A 366 -3.35 11.69 0.90
CA VAL A 366 -3.65 10.30 1.29
C VAL A 366 -2.45 9.75 2.05
N VAL A 367 -2.67 9.28 3.28
CA VAL A 367 -1.66 8.58 4.09
C VAL A 367 -2.03 7.10 4.15
N THR A 368 -1.14 6.23 3.65
CA THR A 368 -1.47 4.80 3.49
C THR A 368 -0.26 3.90 3.77
N THR A 369 -0.49 2.58 3.86
CA THR A 369 0.59 1.59 4.01
C THR A 369 1.22 1.22 2.67
N ALA A 370 2.49 0.78 2.70
CA ALA A 370 3.15 0.15 1.56
C ALA A 370 2.35 -1.08 1.07
N VAL A 371 1.75 -1.84 1.99
CA VAL A 371 0.89 -2.99 1.67
C VAL A 371 -0.32 -2.55 0.83
N GLN A 372 -1.09 -1.58 1.31
CA GLN A 372 -2.27 -1.07 0.58
C GLN A 372 -1.89 -0.50 -0.78
N PHE A 373 -0.77 0.23 -0.86
CA PHE A 373 -0.32 0.84 -2.10
C PHE A 373 0.07 -0.22 -3.13
N PHE A 374 1.04 -1.07 -2.83
CA PHE A 374 1.56 -2.05 -3.79
C PHE A 374 0.58 -3.19 -4.10
N GLU A 375 -0.16 -3.69 -3.09
CA GLU A 375 -1.20 -4.69 -3.34
C GLU A 375 -2.36 -4.15 -4.19
N SER A 376 -2.64 -2.84 -4.13
CA SER A 376 -3.61 -2.24 -5.06
C SER A 376 -3.07 -2.19 -6.49
N LEU A 377 -1.78 -1.86 -6.68
CA LEU A 377 -1.14 -1.81 -8.00
C LEU A 377 -1.12 -3.19 -8.69
N TYR A 378 -0.96 -4.27 -7.93
CA TYR A 378 -0.94 -5.64 -8.44
C TYR A 378 -2.28 -6.36 -8.30
N ALA A 379 -3.35 -5.65 -7.89
CA ALA A 379 -4.67 -6.24 -7.73
C ALA A 379 -5.32 -6.61 -9.06
N ALA A 380 -6.29 -7.53 -8.97
CA ALA A 380 -7.23 -7.85 -10.04
C ALA A 380 -8.68 -7.52 -9.65
N LYS A 381 -9.00 -7.48 -8.35
CA LYS A 381 -10.37 -7.19 -7.85
C LYS A 381 -10.76 -5.73 -8.09
N THR A 382 -12.00 -5.50 -8.53
CA THR A 382 -12.57 -4.17 -8.80
C THR A 382 -12.38 -3.21 -7.62
N SER A 383 -12.78 -3.63 -6.41
CA SER A 383 -12.70 -2.80 -5.20
C SER A 383 -11.28 -2.35 -4.81
N LYS A 384 -10.26 -3.15 -5.15
CA LYS A 384 -8.86 -2.76 -4.92
C LYS A 384 -8.32 -1.87 -6.05
N CYS A 385 -8.80 -2.05 -7.28
CA CYS A 385 -8.31 -1.32 -8.45
C CYS A 385 -8.92 0.08 -8.61
N ARG A 386 -10.10 0.37 -8.05
CA ARG A 386 -10.80 1.66 -8.19
C ARG A 386 -9.93 2.90 -7.92
N LYS A 387 -8.94 2.78 -7.06
CA LYS A 387 -8.08 3.89 -6.62
C LYS A 387 -6.88 4.18 -7.53
N LEU A 388 -6.54 3.28 -8.48
CA LEU A 388 -5.28 3.37 -9.21
C LEU A 388 -5.21 4.59 -10.12
N HIS A 389 -6.30 4.97 -10.79
CA HIS A 389 -6.34 6.16 -11.65
C HIS A 389 -6.05 7.45 -10.85
N ASN A 390 -6.36 7.47 -9.56
CA ASN A 390 -6.07 8.58 -8.66
C ASN A 390 -4.62 8.63 -8.15
N ILE A 391 -3.81 7.58 -8.42
CA ILE A 391 -2.35 7.67 -8.30
C ILE A 391 -1.77 8.53 -9.43
N ALA A 392 -2.44 8.55 -10.57
CA ALA A 392 -2.09 9.44 -11.65
C ALA A 392 -2.18 10.92 -11.22
N ASN A 393 -1.30 11.75 -11.78
CA ASN A 393 -1.20 13.17 -11.47
C ASN A 393 -1.08 13.47 -9.96
N SER A 394 -0.27 12.67 -9.26
CA SER A 394 0.03 12.81 -7.83
C SER A 394 1.53 12.82 -7.55
N VAL A 395 1.92 13.32 -6.38
CA VAL A 395 3.26 13.12 -5.80
C VAL A 395 3.18 11.96 -4.83
N VAL A 396 3.94 10.89 -5.07
CA VAL A 396 3.97 9.72 -4.18
C VAL A 396 5.26 9.73 -3.37
N ILE A 397 5.15 9.78 -2.06
CA ILE A 397 6.27 9.70 -1.13
C ILE A 397 6.33 8.29 -0.55
N PHE A 398 7.45 7.61 -0.69
CA PHE A 398 7.72 6.33 -0.01
C PHE A 398 8.63 6.60 1.18
N ASP A 399 8.06 6.68 2.37
CA ASP A 399 8.83 6.84 3.60
C ASP A 399 9.40 5.49 4.04
N GLU A 400 10.61 5.50 4.61
CA GLU A 400 11.38 4.31 5.00
C GLU A 400 11.43 3.26 3.87
N ALA A 401 11.76 3.67 2.64
CA ALA A 401 11.76 2.83 1.44
C ALA A 401 12.63 1.54 1.55
N GLN A 402 13.59 1.50 2.47
CA GLN A 402 14.42 0.31 2.74
C GLN A 402 13.63 -0.85 3.38
N THR A 403 12.42 -0.60 3.88
CA THR A 403 11.58 -1.62 4.51
C THR A 403 10.78 -2.45 3.51
N ILE A 404 10.86 -2.13 2.21
CA ILE A 404 10.23 -2.96 1.16
C ILE A 404 10.77 -4.39 1.27
N PRO A 405 9.90 -5.41 1.42
CA PRO A 405 10.34 -6.79 1.60
C PRO A 405 11.17 -7.29 0.43
N VAL A 406 12.30 -7.92 0.74
CA VAL A 406 13.24 -8.41 -0.28
C VAL A 406 12.59 -9.34 -1.31
N PRO A 407 11.69 -10.29 -0.97
CA PRO A 407 11.03 -11.16 -1.94
C PRO A 407 10.19 -10.45 -3.01
N PHE A 408 9.81 -9.19 -2.75
CA PHE A 408 8.99 -8.36 -3.65
C PHE A 408 9.71 -7.07 -4.07
N LEU A 409 11.02 -6.98 -3.86
CA LEU A 409 11.76 -5.74 -4.09
C LEU A 409 11.79 -5.36 -5.59
N MET A 410 12.04 -6.33 -6.48
CA MET A 410 12.01 -6.07 -7.93
C MET A 410 10.62 -5.68 -8.45
N PRO A 411 9.52 -6.36 -8.09
CA PRO A 411 8.18 -5.92 -8.43
C PRO A 411 7.87 -4.50 -7.95
N CYS A 412 8.18 -4.16 -6.70
CA CYS A 412 7.92 -2.83 -6.16
C CYS A 412 8.72 -1.74 -6.89
N VAL A 413 10.02 -1.97 -7.14
CA VAL A 413 10.86 -1.05 -7.90
C VAL A 413 10.38 -0.90 -9.35
N SER A 414 9.96 -2.01 -9.98
CA SER A 414 9.36 -1.99 -11.32
C SER A 414 8.09 -1.14 -11.36
N ALA A 415 7.17 -1.34 -10.38
CA ALA A 415 5.94 -0.56 -10.31
C ALA A 415 6.21 0.94 -10.13
N ILE A 416 7.15 1.32 -9.24
CA ILE A 416 7.56 2.72 -9.08
C ILE A 416 8.12 3.27 -10.41
N GLY A 417 8.97 2.50 -11.09
CA GLY A 417 9.55 2.87 -12.37
C GLY A 417 8.47 3.11 -13.44
N GLU A 418 7.52 2.19 -13.56
CA GLU A 418 6.43 2.31 -14.53
C GLU A 418 5.50 3.49 -14.22
N LEU A 419 5.18 3.73 -12.96
CA LEU A 419 4.38 4.90 -12.57
C LEU A 419 5.07 6.20 -12.98
N VAL A 420 6.36 6.36 -12.70
CA VAL A 420 7.11 7.59 -13.05
C VAL A 420 7.27 7.76 -14.56
N HIS A 421 7.43 6.67 -15.31
CA HIS A 421 7.54 6.71 -16.79
C HIS A 421 6.25 7.12 -17.49
N GLN A 422 5.10 6.74 -16.93
CA GLN A 422 3.80 7.07 -17.51
C GLN A 422 3.45 8.57 -17.46
N ALA A 423 4.44 9.41 -17.16
CA ALA A 423 4.38 10.88 -17.10
C ALA A 423 3.35 11.44 -16.12
N VAL A 424 2.99 10.67 -15.09
CA VAL A 424 1.80 10.95 -14.34
C VAL A 424 2.03 11.08 -12.83
N PRO A 425 2.62 10.16 -12.10
CA PRO A 425 3.07 10.41 -10.76
C PRO A 425 4.53 10.81 -10.73
N PHE A 426 4.87 11.50 -9.68
CA PHE A 426 6.20 11.84 -9.27
C PHE A 426 6.52 11.02 -8.02
N ALA A 427 7.68 10.39 -7.94
CA ALA A 427 8.03 9.57 -6.79
C ALA A 427 9.21 10.13 -6.01
N VAL A 428 9.08 10.15 -4.68
CA VAL A 428 10.14 10.50 -3.74
C VAL A 428 10.41 9.32 -2.81
N LEU A 429 11.62 8.81 -2.84
CA LEU A 429 12.09 7.80 -1.90
C LEU A 429 12.72 8.49 -0.69
N CYS A 430 12.01 8.51 0.43
CA CYS A 430 12.50 9.08 1.68
C CYS A 430 13.10 7.99 2.56
N THR A 431 14.35 8.17 3.00
CA THR A 431 14.99 7.20 3.88
C THR A 431 16.21 7.80 4.58
N ALA A 432 16.46 7.37 5.82
CA ALA A 432 17.72 7.62 6.50
C ALA A 432 18.83 6.66 6.01
N THR A 433 18.42 5.47 5.54
CA THR A 433 19.31 4.39 5.11
C THR A 433 18.94 4.03 3.67
N GLN A 434 19.52 4.74 2.68
CA GLN A 434 19.20 4.47 1.28
C GLN A 434 19.62 3.05 0.89
N PRO A 435 18.66 2.17 0.57
CA PRO A 435 19.01 0.91 -0.04
C PRO A 435 19.66 1.15 -1.41
N ALA A 436 20.49 0.20 -1.86
CA ALA A 436 21.13 0.26 -3.17
C ALA A 436 20.10 0.07 -4.33
N LEU A 437 18.94 0.77 -4.28
CA LEU A 437 17.87 0.67 -5.27
C LEU A 437 18.29 1.21 -6.64
N GLY A 438 19.29 2.08 -6.69
CA GLY A 438 19.77 2.67 -7.94
C GLY A 438 20.22 1.62 -8.98
N ARG A 439 20.78 0.47 -8.56
CA ARG A 439 21.07 -0.66 -9.46
C ARG A 439 19.80 -1.23 -10.06
N LEU A 440 18.78 -1.47 -9.24
CA LEU A 440 17.51 -2.06 -9.67
C LEU A 440 16.75 -1.09 -10.60
N PHE A 441 16.72 0.21 -10.30
CA PHE A 441 16.14 1.20 -11.22
C PHE A 441 16.86 1.22 -12.56
N LYS A 442 18.21 1.16 -12.59
CA LYS A 442 18.97 1.06 -13.85
C LYS A 442 18.65 -0.21 -14.64
N GLN A 443 18.33 -1.30 -13.97
CA GLN A 443 17.97 -2.58 -14.62
C GLN A 443 16.52 -2.58 -15.13
N LEU A 444 15.57 -2.06 -14.35
CA LEU A 444 14.13 -2.17 -14.59
C LEU A 444 13.54 -0.96 -15.29
N ALA A 445 14.15 0.21 -15.15
CA ALA A 445 13.73 1.49 -15.69
C ALA A 445 14.95 2.34 -16.10
N PRO A 446 15.75 1.90 -17.10
CA PRO A 446 17.08 2.47 -17.42
C PRO A 446 17.05 3.93 -17.84
N THR A 447 15.93 4.42 -18.32
CA THR A 447 15.76 5.82 -18.75
C THR A 447 15.45 6.79 -17.61
N LEU A 448 15.11 6.25 -16.40
CA LEU A 448 14.84 7.08 -15.23
C LEU A 448 16.13 7.58 -14.58
N VAL A 449 16.17 8.92 -14.40
CA VAL A 449 17.24 9.57 -13.66
C VAL A 449 16.77 9.80 -12.22
N GLN A 450 17.50 9.20 -11.27
CA GLN A 450 17.28 9.42 -9.84
C GLN A 450 18.04 10.68 -9.40
N ARG A 451 17.34 11.64 -8.77
CA ARG A 451 17.90 12.92 -8.30
C ARG A 451 17.83 13.01 -6.78
N GLU A 452 18.90 13.49 -6.14
CA GLU A 452 18.93 13.71 -4.70
C GLU A 452 18.45 15.13 -4.35
N ILE A 453 17.54 15.24 -3.37
CA ILE A 453 17.00 16.51 -2.90
C ILE A 453 17.92 17.13 -1.86
N ALA A 454 18.48 16.32 -0.95
CA ALA A 454 19.35 16.80 0.11
C ALA A 454 20.62 17.45 -0.49
N PRO A 455 21.03 18.65 -0.03
CA PRO A 455 22.12 19.39 -0.68
C PRO A 455 23.50 18.75 -0.48
N ASP A 456 23.74 18.15 0.67
CA ASP A 456 24.95 17.44 1.07
C ASP A 456 24.59 16.26 1.97
N PRO A 457 24.16 15.13 1.41
CA PRO A 457 23.76 14.00 2.22
C PRO A 457 24.87 13.47 3.14
N ASP A 458 26.13 13.52 2.73
CA ASP A 458 27.26 13.02 3.55
C ASP A 458 27.49 13.94 4.75
N GLY A 459 27.55 15.27 4.54
CA GLY A 459 27.64 16.26 5.61
C GLY A 459 26.47 16.18 6.59
N LEU A 460 25.25 15.90 6.11
CA LEU A 460 24.11 15.71 7.00
C LEU A 460 24.28 14.53 7.97
N PHE A 461 24.91 13.43 7.56
CA PHE A 461 25.17 12.30 8.47
C PHE A 461 26.15 12.68 9.59
N ASP A 462 27.14 13.50 9.30
CA ASP A 462 28.05 14.05 10.31
C ASP A 462 27.35 15.07 11.21
N ASP A 463 26.59 15.97 10.63
CA ASP A 463 25.84 17.02 11.33
C ASP A 463 24.79 16.48 12.32
N PHE A 464 24.15 15.36 11.99
CA PHE A 464 23.13 14.71 12.82
C PHE A 464 23.67 13.53 13.63
N ARG A 465 25.00 13.38 13.75
CA ARG A 465 25.63 12.34 14.58
C ARG A 465 25.31 12.60 16.05
N ARG A 466 24.55 11.72 16.68
CA ARG A 466 24.08 11.88 18.06
C ARG A 466 24.39 10.70 18.96
N VAL A 467 24.95 9.63 18.41
CA VAL A 467 25.28 8.40 19.11
C VAL A 467 26.62 7.86 18.68
N SER A 468 27.24 7.06 19.55
CA SER A 468 28.37 6.19 19.24
C SER A 468 27.95 4.73 19.30
N PHE A 469 28.63 3.85 18.59
CA PHE A 469 28.36 2.42 18.58
C PHE A 469 29.44 1.66 19.31
N ARG A 470 29.01 0.68 20.13
CA ARG A 470 29.95 -0.24 20.81
C ARG A 470 29.53 -1.66 20.55
N ARG A 471 30.46 -2.49 20.06
CA ARG A 471 30.23 -3.93 19.96
C ARG A 471 30.48 -4.56 21.31
N GLU A 472 29.50 -5.29 21.79
CA GLU A 472 29.55 -6.06 23.03
C GLU A 472 29.79 -7.57 22.75
N GLY A 473 29.84 -8.35 23.79
CA GLY A 473 30.02 -9.80 23.68
C GLY A 473 28.71 -10.55 23.46
N VAL A 474 28.74 -11.84 23.75
CA VAL A 474 27.57 -12.73 23.79
C VAL A 474 27.01 -12.74 25.20
N PHE A 475 25.69 -12.66 25.34
CA PHE A 475 25.00 -12.63 26.63
C PHE A 475 23.88 -13.68 26.68
N THR A 476 23.72 -14.32 27.82
CA THR A 476 22.49 -15.01 28.20
C THR A 476 21.39 -13.97 28.53
N SER A 477 20.13 -14.39 28.62
CA SER A 477 19.05 -13.48 29.02
C SER A 477 19.23 -12.93 30.45
N GLU A 478 19.79 -13.74 31.35
CA GLU A 478 20.06 -13.37 32.74
C GLU A 478 21.20 -12.35 32.86
N GLU A 479 22.33 -12.59 32.20
CA GLU A 479 23.47 -11.66 32.16
C GLU A 479 23.07 -10.31 31.55
N LEU A 480 22.28 -10.34 30.47
CA LEU A 480 21.74 -9.14 29.85
C LEU A 480 20.85 -8.35 30.81
N ALA A 481 19.92 -9.03 31.49
CA ALA A 481 19.06 -8.39 32.49
C ALA A 481 19.87 -7.77 33.62
N GLY A 482 20.95 -8.43 34.08
CA GLY A 482 21.88 -7.88 35.08
C GLY A 482 22.55 -6.58 34.59
N ARG A 483 23.02 -6.55 33.34
CA ARG A 483 23.62 -5.34 32.75
C ARG A 483 22.63 -4.19 32.61
N LEU A 484 21.39 -4.48 32.17
CA LEU A 484 20.35 -3.49 32.01
C LEU A 484 19.88 -2.93 33.37
N ALA A 485 19.95 -3.74 34.44
CA ALA A 485 19.59 -3.33 35.80
C ALA A 485 20.52 -2.23 36.37
N GLU A 486 21.76 -2.14 35.89
CA GLU A 486 22.72 -1.10 36.29
C GLU A 486 22.31 0.32 35.82
N ALA A 487 21.50 0.41 34.73
CA ALA A 487 21.06 1.68 34.16
C ALA A 487 19.72 2.14 34.77
N GLU A 488 19.56 3.45 34.96
CA GLU A 488 18.28 4.03 35.35
C GLU A 488 17.30 4.10 34.18
N GLN A 489 17.79 4.49 32.99
CA GLN A 489 16.99 4.58 31.77
C GLN A 489 17.71 3.89 30.63
N VAL A 490 17.12 2.80 30.11
CA VAL A 490 17.71 2.00 29.04
C VAL A 490 16.60 1.35 28.20
N LEU A 491 16.85 1.30 26.89
CA LEU A 491 16.04 0.51 25.97
C LEU A 491 16.86 -0.70 25.48
N CYS A 492 16.33 -1.90 25.63
CA CYS A 492 16.88 -3.12 25.05
C CYS A 492 15.94 -3.66 23.96
N ILE A 493 16.47 -3.90 22.77
CA ILE A 493 15.73 -4.47 21.64
C ILE A 493 16.33 -5.81 21.27
N VAL A 494 15.51 -6.85 21.31
CA VAL A 494 15.89 -8.24 21.01
C VAL A 494 15.13 -8.79 19.81
N ASN A 495 15.65 -9.87 19.19
CA ASN A 495 15.15 -10.40 17.93
C ASN A 495 13.94 -11.33 18.09
N THR A 496 13.67 -11.85 19.30
CA THR A 496 12.57 -12.79 19.51
C THR A 496 11.68 -12.36 20.68
N ARG A 497 10.36 -12.66 20.55
CA ARG A 497 9.36 -12.39 21.60
C ARG A 497 9.69 -13.13 22.90
N LYS A 498 10.12 -14.39 22.80
CA LYS A 498 10.52 -15.22 23.93
C LYS A 498 11.66 -14.58 24.73
N ARG A 499 12.73 -14.14 24.05
CA ARG A 499 13.86 -13.48 24.73
C ARG A 499 13.44 -12.16 25.36
N ALA A 500 12.55 -11.41 24.73
CA ALA A 500 12.04 -10.17 25.31
C ALA A 500 11.33 -10.43 26.65
N GLN A 501 10.53 -11.48 26.74
CA GLN A 501 9.89 -11.88 28.00
C GLN A 501 10.91 -12.34 29.04
N GLN A 502 11.87 -13.19 28.68
CA GLN A 502 12.89 -13.69 29.60
C GLN A 502 13.76 -12.58 30.20
N VAL A 503 14.24 -11.66 29.37
CA VAL A 503 15.02 -10.51 29.85
C VAL A 503 14.18 -9.59 30.73
N TYR A 504 12.92 -9.33 30.35
CA TYR A 504 11.99 -8.55 31.15
C TYR A 504 11.74 -9.17 32.55
N GLU A 505 11.56 -10.48 32.64
CA GLU A 505 11.36 -11.20 33.90
C GLU A 505 12.58 -11.15 34.80
N GLY A 506 13.79 -11.13 34.23
CA GLY A 506 15.05 -11.00 34.97
C GLY A 506 15.34 -9.57 35.46
N LEU A 507 14.61 -8.56 35.03
CA LEU A 507 14.80 -7.19 35.51
C LEU A 507 14.15 -6.94 36.87
N PRO A 508 14.70 -6.03 37.72
CA PRO A 508 14.02 -5.55 38.92
C PRO A 508 12.61 -5.00 38.60
N GLU A 509 11.65 -5.25 39.48
CA GLU A 509 10.23 -4.88 39.25
C GLU A 509 10.03 -3.37 39.06
N GLU A 510 10.81 -2.57 39.74
CA GLU A 510 10.71 -1.10 39.66
C GLU A 510 11.17 -0.60 38.29
N GLY A 511 10.27 0.06 37.60
CA GLY A 511 10.56 0.73 36.32
C GLY A 511 10.86 -0.20 35.16
N ARG A 512 10.53 -1.52 35.24
CA ARG A 512 10.63 -2.46 34.11
C ARG A 512 9.40 -2.42 33.23
N PHE A 513 9.59 -2.47 31.93
CA PHE A 513 8.53 -2.47 30.91
C PHE A 513 8.86 -3.47 29.81
N HIS A 514 7.81 -4.12 29.28
CA HIS A 514 7.88 -5.01 28.11
C HIS A 514 7.03 -4.45 26.99
N LEU A 515 7.52 -4.57 25.74
CA LEU A 515 6.78 -4.20 24.53
C LEU A 515 6.99 -5.25 23.44
N SER A 516 5.92 -5.93 23.05
CA SER A 516 5.94 -6.87 21.92
C SER A 516 4.59 -6.97 21.23
N THR A 517 4.55 -7.64 20.10
CA THR A 517 3.31 -7.95 19.36
C THR A 517 2.42 -8.98 20.05
N LEU A 518 2.87 -9.57 21.17
CA LEU A 518 2.03 -10.44 22.03
C LEU A 518 1.14 -9.66 23.01
N MET A 519 1.32 -8.35 23.10
CA MET A 519 0.42 -7.47 23.85
C MET A 519 -0.68 -6.94 22.92
N ILE A 520 -1.91 -6.80 23.41
CA ILE A 520 -2.98 -6.14 22.67
C ILE A 520 -2.65 -4.67 22.46
N PRO A 521 -3.16 -4.05 21.37
CA PRO A 521 -2.86 -2.64 21.05
C PRO A 521 -3.14 -1.67 22.19
N THR A 522 -4.24 -1.81 22.91
CA THR A 522 -4.61 -0.94 24.04
C THR A 522 -3.56 -0.96 25.15
N ASP A 523 -3.11 -2.14 25.59
CA ASP A 523 -2.13 -2.26 26.69
C ASP A 523 -0.75 -1.73 26.26
N ARG A 524 -0.41 -1.89 24.96
CA ARG A 524 0.84 -1.30 24.41
C ARG A 524 0.81 0.22 24.46
N GLU A 525 -0.31 0.83 24.06
CA GLU A 525 -0.48 2.27 24.07
C GLU A 525 -0.38 2.84 25.49
N GLU A 526 -1.07 2.22 26.46
CA GLU A 526 -0.98 2.59 27.86
C GLU A 526 0.46 2.47 28.40
N THR A 527 1.14 1.36 28.11
CA THR A 527 2.52 1.11 28.51
C THR A 527 3.46 2.18 27.91
N LEU A 528 3.29 2.52 26.64
CA LEU A 528 4.09 3.57 25.97
C LEU A 528 3.86 4.96 26.60
N ASN A 529 2.64 5.27 26.99
CA ASN A 529 2.33 6.54 27.66
C ASN A 529 3.00 6.64 29.02
N VAL A 530 3.05 5.55 29.79
CA VAL A 530 3.78 5.49 31.07
C VAL A 530 5.29 5.61 30.84
N ILE A 531 5.85 4.91 29.85
CA ILE A 531 7.28 5.00 29.49
C ILE A 531 7.65 6.46 29.15
N ARG A 532 6.87 7.12 28.29
CA ARG A 532 7.10 8.53 27.90
C ARG A 532 7.06 9.47 29.10
N ALA A 533 6.12 9.27 30.02
CA ALA A 533 6.02 10.08 31.24
C ALA A 533 7.25 9.86 32.15
N ARG A 534 7.68 8.61 32.37
CA ARG A 534 8.86 8.31 33.19
C ARG A 534 10.14 8.87 32.61
N LEU A 535 10.34 8.74 31.30
CA LEU A 535 11.50 9.30 30.59
C LEU A 535 11.59 10.82 30.77
N ARG A 536 10.45 11.52 30.60
CA ARG A 536 10.38 12.98 30.78
C ARG A 536 10.69 13.45 32.21
N ASN A 537 10.28 12.65 33.19
CA ASN A 537 10.43 12.95 34.61
C ASN A 537 11.75 12.43 35.19
N GLY A 538 12.66 11.85 34.39
CA GLY A 538 13.93 11.30 34.87
C GLY A 538 13.80 10.10 35.79
N GLN A 539 12.67 9.39 35.76
CA GLN A 539 12.41 8.23 36.61
C GLN A 539 13.03 6.96 36.01
N VAL A 540 13.30 5.97 36.86
CA VAL A 540 13.78 4.66 36.43
C VAL A 540 12.87 4.06 35.35
N CYS A 541 13.44 3.74 34.19
CA CYS A 541 12.70 3.25 33.04
C CYS A 541 13.56 2.28 32.23
N ARG A 542 13.37 0.99 32.44
CA ARG A 542 14.08 -0.11 31.76
C ARG A 542 13.11 -0.83 30.84
N VAL A 543 13.29 -0.65 29.54
CA VAL A 543 12.36 -1.18 28.55
C VAL A 543 13.01 -2.30 27.78
N VAL A 544 12.36 -3.46 27.71
CA VAL A 544 12.74 -4.58 26.84
C VAL A 544 11.68 -4.72 25.75
N SER A 545 12.09 -4.71 24.50
CA SER A 545 11.18 -4.76 23.36
C SER A 545 11.69 -5.67 22.26
N THR A 546 10.79 -6.10 21.39
CA THR A 546 11.14 -6.56 20.05
C THR A 546 11.35 -5.37 19.10
N SER A 547 11.58 -5.62 17.80
CA SER A 547 11.71 -4.57 16.77
C SER A 547 10.51 -3.59 16.69
N LEU A 548 9.44 -3.85 17.43
CA LEU A 548 8.24 -3.00 17.47
C LEU A 548 8.55 -1.51 17.74
N VAL A 549 9.58 -1.21 18.55
CA VAL A 549 9.93 0.18 18.90
C VAL A 549 10.89 0.84 17.92
N GLU A 550 11.44 0.09 16.94
CA GLU A 550 12.38 0.63 15.95
C GLU A 550 11.73 1.65 15.03
N ALA A 551 10.45 1.46 14.71
CA ALA A 551 9.69 2.35 13.86
C ALA A 551 8.41 2.85 14.57
N GLY A 552 8.04 4.11 14.34
CA GLY A 552 6.77 4.68 14.80
C GLY A 552 6.63 5.02 16.28
N VAL A 553 7.64 4.74 17.10
CA VAL A 553 7.56 5.03 18.55
C VAL A 553 8.41 6.25 18.90
N ASP A 554 7.81 7.26 19.49
CA ASP A 554 8.50 8.48 19.94
C ASP A 554 8.95 8.32 21.37
N VAL A 555 10.22 7.88 21.54
CA VAL A 555 10.92 7.74 22.84
C VAL A 555 12.36 8.19 22.70
N ASP A 556 12.95 8.72 23.77
CA ASP A 556 14.32 9.22 23.84
C ASP A 556 15.07 8.64 25.05
N PHE A 557 15.91 7.65 24.81
CA PHE A 557 16.72 6.99 25.84
C PHE A 557 18.16 7.48 25.83
N PRO A 558 18.84 7.54 26.99
CA PRO A 558 20.26 7.86 27.06
C PRO A 558 21.15 6.74 26.51
N SER A 559 20.72 5.48 26.59
CA SER A 559 21.43 4.31 26.11
C SER A 559 20.48 3.30 25.50
N VAL A 560 20.94 2.62 24.44
CA VAL A 560 20.18 1.59 23.73
C VAL A 560 21.03 0.34 23.59
N TRP A 561 20.49 -0.82 23.92
CA TRP A 561 21.06 -2.13 23.68
C TRP A 561 20.31 -2.80 22.54
N ARG A 562 20.99 -3.20 21.50
CA ARG A 562 20.38 -3.86 20.34
C ARG A 562 21.07 -5.19 20.04
N GLU A 563 20.29 -6.27 20.09
CA GLU A 563 20.77 -7.58 19.62
C GLU A 563 21.15 -7.49 18.15
N LEU A 564 22.27 -8.10 17.76
CA LEU A 564 22.79 -8.07 16.40
C LEU A 564 21.72 -8.51 15.38
N ALA A 565 21.44 -7.64 14.42
CA ALA A 565 20.41 -7.76 13.39
C ALA A 565 20.92 -7.16 12.07
N GLY A 566 20.03 -6.83 11.15
CA GLY A 566 20.36 -6.00 9.99
C GLY A 566 20.84 -4.61 10.40
N LEU A 567 21.77 -4.02 9.64
CA LEU A 567 22.30 -2.68 9.93
C LEU A 567 21.18 -1.61 9.92
N ASP A 568 20.22 -1.74 9.04
CA ASP A 568 19.01 -0.89 8.97
C ASP A 568 18.26 -0.89 10.31
N SER A 569 18.05 -2.05 10.90
CA SER A 569 17.41 -2.25 12.20
C SER A 569 18.23 -1.64 13.34
N ILE A 570 19.56 -1.82 13.34
CA ILE A 570 20.47 -1.21 14.33
C ILE A 570 20.40 0.31 14.24
N LEU A 571 20.37 0.89 13.06
CA LEU A 571 20.28 2.33 12.85
C LEU A 571 18.91 2.90 13.25
N GLN A 572 17.83 2.13 13.07
CA GLN A 572 16.49 2.51 13.58
C GLN A 572 16.44 2.51 15.11
N ALA A 573 17.05 1.48 15.75
CA ALA A 573 17.24 1.43 17.20
C ALA A 573 18.07 2.62 17.71
N ALA A 574 19.15 2.95 17.02
CA ALA A 574 19.98 4.12 17.31
C ALA A 574 19.20 5.44 17.25
N GLY A 575 18.19 5.51 16.39
CA GLY A 575 17.25 6.62 16.32
C GLY A 575 16.40 6.82 17.57
N ARG A 576 16.40 5.89 18.53
CA ARG A 576 15.77 5.98 19.86
C ARG A 576 16.73 6.38 20.96
N CYS A 577 18.03 6.47 20.66
CA CYS A 577 19.08 6.92 21.54
C CYS A 577 19.37 8.40 21.29
N ASN A 578 19.33 9.24 22.33
CA ASN A 578 19.59 10.69 22.23
C ASN A 578 18.82 11.36 21.07
N ARG A 579 17.57 10.97 20.91
CA ARG A 579 16.71 11.39 19.79
C ARG A 579 16.57 12.91 19.72
N GLU A 580 16.49 13.57 20.86
CA GLU A 580 16.34 15.03 20.96
C GLU A 580 17.69 15.77 20.91
N GLY A 581 18.82 15.06 20.86
CA GLY A 581 20.17 15.65 20.80
C GLY A 581 20.56 16.41 22.07
N LYS A 582 20.03 16.05 23.23
CA LYS A 582 20.29 16.70 24.52
C LYS A 582 21.64 16.32 25.15
N ARG A 583 22.26 15.24 24.67
CA ARG A 583 23.51 14.67 25.17
C ARG A 583 24.54 14.63 24.06
N SER A 584 25.84 14.54 24.44
CA SER A 584 26.88 14.32 23.45
C SER A 584 26.78 12.91 22.83
N ALA A 585 27.31 12.74 21.62
CA ALA A 585 27.35 11.45 20.97
C ALA A 585 28.20 10.42 21.75
N ALA A 586 29.23 10.86 22.43
CA ALA A 586 30.11 10.02 23.26
C ALA A 586 29.41 9.45 24.50
N GLU A 587 28.47 10.19 25.07
CA GLU A 587 27.67 9.78 26.23
C GLU A 587 26.45 8.92 25.84
N SER A 588 26.09 8.91 24.55
CA SER A 588 24.90 8.26 24.04
C SER A 588 25.29 7.01 23.25
N VAL A 589 25.43 5.89 23.95
CA VAL A 589 25.99 4.68 23.39
C VAL A 589 24.89 3.71 22.93
N VAL A 590 25.01 3.21 21.69
CA VAL A 590 24.26 2.09 21.17
C VAL A 590 25.12 0.82 21.29
N HIS A 591 24.76 -0.05 22.21
CA HIS A 591 25.42 -1.30 22.47
C HIS A 591 24.88 -2.39 21.53
N VAL A 592 25.70 -2.90 20.63
CA VAL A 592 25.34 -4.01 19.73
C VAL A 592 25.90 -5.30 20.31
N PHE A 593 25.03 -6.21 20.71
CA PHE A 593 25.39 -7.47 21.36
C PHE A 593 24.88 -8.70 20.60
N GLU A 594 25.46 -9.84 20.90
CA GLU A 594 24.96 -11.12 20.43
C GLU A 594 24.31 -11.88 21.59
N ALA A 595 23.22 -12.56 21.31
CA ALA A 595 22.55 -13.37 22.30
C ALA A 595 22.97 -14.83 22.17
N GLU A 596 23.04 -15.55 23.29
CA GLU A 596 23.30 -16.99 23.31
C GLU A 596 22.21 -17.76 22.54
N GLY A 597 22.62 -18.80 21.79
CA GLY A 597 21.76 -19.65 20.96
C GLY A 597 21.67 -19.21 19.51
N ASP A 598 20.93 -19.99 18.72
CA ASP A 598 20.81 -19.75 17.28
C ASP A 598 19.90 -18.56 16.97
N PRO A 599 20.35 -17.64 16.10
CA PRO A 599 19.51 -16.55 15.64
C PRO A 599 18.37 -17.08 14.73
N PRO A 600 17.27 -16.32 14.59
CA PRO A 600 16.25 -16.65 13.60
C PRO A 600 16.85 -16.80 12.20
N ARG A 601 16.52 -17.92 11.52
CA ARG A 601 17.08 -18.25 10.20
C ARG A 601 16.86 -17.12 9.18
N SER A 602 15.73 -16.44 9.25
CA SER A 602 15.38 -15.30 8.39
C SER A 602 16.33 -14.10 8.54
N MET A 603 17.08 -14.00 9.67
CA MET A 603 17.98 -12.88 9.96
C MET A 603 19.46 -13.19 9.73
N MET A 604 19.82 -14.43 9.38
CA MET A 604 21.22 -14.85 9.28
C MET A 604 22.01 -14.01 8.27
N GLN A 605 21.48 -13.82 7.07
CA GLN A 605 22.15 -13.07 6.00
C GLN A 605 22.34 -11.60 6.35
N GLN A 606 21.32 -10.96 6.96
CA GLN A 606 21.38 -9.59 7.43
C GLN A 606 22.45 -9.42 8.52
N ARG A 607 22.48 -10.35 9.49
CA ARG A 607 23.49 -10.35 10.57
C ARG A 607 24.92 -10.52 10.03
N GLU A 608 25.10 -11.44 9.07
CA GLU A 608 26.43 -11.67 8.45
C GLU A 608 26.89 -10.41 7.69
N ALA A 609 26.00 -9.79 6.89
CA ALA A 609 26.32 -8.55 6.19
C ALA A 609 26.68 -7.42 7.18
N THR A 610 25.92 -7.29 8.28
CA THR A 610 26.20 -6.32 9.35
C THR A 610 27.55 -6.58 10.01
N THR A 611 27.83 -7.82 10.38
CA THR A 611 29.12 -8.19 11.04
C THR A 611 30.32 -7.83 10.17
N LYS A 612 30.22 -8.06 8.86
CA LYS A 612 31.27 -7.68 7.90
C LYS A 612 31.48 -6.18 7.83
N VAL A 613 30.36 -5.41 7.77
CA VAL A 613 30.41 -3.94 7.76
C VAL A 613 31.00 -3.40 9.05
N MET A 614 30.62 -3.93 10.20
CA MET A 614 31.18 -3.54 11.50
C MET A 614 32.68 -3.88 11.63
N GLY A 615 33.21 -4.82 10.86
CA GLY A 615 34.64 -5.15 10.79
C GLY A 615 35.42 -4.26 9.84
N GLU A 616 34.77 -3.59 8.89
CA GLU A 616 35.45 -2.78 7.86
C GLU A 616 35.31 -1.28 8.09
N PHE A 617 34.27 -0.84 8.77
CA PHE A 617 33.97 0.57 9.03
C PHE A 617 34.02 0.83 10.54
N GLU A 618 34.77 1.83 10.94
CA GLU A 618 34.83 2.31 12.33
C GLU A 618 33.48 2.91 12.75
N GLU A 619 32.84 3.67 11.82
CA GLU A 619 31.55 4.28 12.00
C GLU A 619 30.50 3.66 11.05
N ILE A 620 29.56 2.93 11.60
CA ILE A 620 28.56 2.17 10.83
C ILE A 620 27.36 3.00 10.39
N ASN A 621 27.18 4.18 10.93
CA ASN A 621 26.09 5.13 10.59
C ASN A 621 26.48 6.12 9.49
N THR A 622 27.47 5.79 8.67
CA THR A 622 27.87 6.57 7.49
C THR A 622 27.25 6.02 6.22
N ARG A 623 27.04 6.88 5.22
CA ARG A 623 26.48 6.42 3.92
C ARG A 623 27.33 5.33 3.25
N PRO A 624 28.68 5.39 3.22
CA PRO A 624 29.48 4.30 2.67
C PRO A 624 29.24 2.95 3.37
N ALA A 625 29.15 2.92 4.71
CA ALA A 625 28.87 1.71 5.48
C ALA A 625 27.48 1.15 5.17
N ILE A 626 26.47 2.01 5.16
CA ILE A 626 25.08 1.66 4.83
C ILE A 626 24.99 1.09 3.42
N ARG A 627 25.63 1.74 2.46
CA ARG A 627 25.67 1.27 1.06
C ARG A 627 26.34 -0.09 0.96
N ALA A 628 27.51 -0.26 1.61
CA ALA A 628 28.21 -1.54 1.61
C ALA A 628 27.36 -2.69 2.19
N TYR A 629 26.55 -2.40 3.21
CA TYR A 629 25.60 -3.36 3.78
C TYR A 629 24.56 -3.80 2.76
N PHE A 630 23.84 -2.86 2.13
CA PHE A 630 22.79 -3.20 1.18
C PHE A 630 23.34 -3.85 -0.10
N ASP A 631 24.49 -3.38 -0.62
CA ASP A 631 25.11 -3.99 -1.79
C ASP A 631 25.47 -5.47 -1.52
N ARG A 632 25.98 -5.78 -0.33
CA ARG A 632 26.26 -7.18 0.09
C ARG A 632 25.01 -8.00 0.25
N LEU A 633 23.99 -7.44 0.94
CA LEU A 633 22.74 -8.14 1.16
C LEU A 633 22.08 -8.53 -0.15
N LEU A 634 22.00 -7.60 -1.11
CA LEU A 634 21.41 -7.86 -2.42
C LEU A 634 22.28 -8.81 -3.27
N TRP A 635 23.60 -8.72 -3.15
CA TRP A 635 24.51 -9.63 -3.86
C TRP A 635 24.38 -11.07 -3.37
N VAL A 636 24.33 -11.29 -2.05
CA VAL A 636 24.20 -12.63 -1.44
C VAL A 636 22.84 -13.26 -1.77
N LYS A 637 21.77 -12.46 -1.84
CA LYS A 637 20.42 -12.96 -2.14
C LYS A 637 20.26 -13.35 -3.61
N GLY A 638 20.92 -12.64 -4.54
CA GLY A 638 20.74 -12.83 -5.98
C GLY A 638 19.39 -12.29 -6.49
N ASP A 639 19.28 -12.14 -7.81
CA ASP A 639 18.08 -11.52 -8.43
C ASP A 639 16.82 -12.37 -8.24
N ASP A 640 16.91 -13.70 -8.25
CA ASP A 640 15.74 -14.59 -8.04
C ASP A 640 15.08 -14.41 -6.66
N ALA A 641 15.87 -14.06 -5.64
CA ALA A 641 15.34 -13.79 -4.30
C ALA A 641 14.63 -12.44 -4.18
N LEU A 642 14.75 -11.56 -5.19
CA LEU A 642 14.13 -10.24 -5.21
C LEU A 642 12.74 -10.25 -5.88
N ASP A 643 12.35 -11.38 -6.49
CA ASP A 643 11.04 -11.66 -7.10
C ASP A 643 10.72 -13.15 -6.98
N THR A 644 10.59 -13.65 -5.74
CA THR A 644 10.43 -15.09 -5.45
C THR A 644 9.18 -15.69 -6.08
N GLU A 645 8.12 -14.91 -6.19
CA GLU A 645 6.83 -15.32 -6.77
C GLU A 645 6.76 -15.07 -8.29
N GLN A 646 7.87 -14.65 -8.92
CA GLN A 646 7.96 -14.36 -10.35
C GLN A 646 6.87 -13.41 -10.86
N ILE A 647 6.57 -12.39 -10.08
CA ILE A 647 5.54 -11.38 -10.35
C ILE A 647 5.79 -10.70 -11.69
N LEU A 648 7.05 -10.33 -11.98
CA LEU A 648 7.39 -9.66 -13.24
C LEU A 648 7.16 -10.53 -14.46
N ASN A 649 7.30 -11.87 -14.35
CA ASN A 649 6.99 -12.81 -15.42
C ASN A 649 5.47 -12.95 -15.61
N SER A 650 4.72 -12.99 -14.50
CA SER A 650 3.26 -13.02 -14.51
C SER A 650 2.67 -11.76 -15.14
N GLU A 651 3.27 -10.59 -14.89
CA GLU A 651 2.89 -9.31 -15.52
C GLU A 651 3.12 -9.35 -17.05
N ARG A 652 4.29 -9.83 -17.51
CA ARG A 652 4.57 -9.97 -18.94
C ARG A 652 3.59 -10.93 -19.65
N ALA A 653 3.09 -11.92 -18.92
CA ALA A 653 2.12 -12.88 -19.41
C ALA A 653 0.66 -12.39 -19.31
N CYS A 654 0.40 -11.22 -18.75
CA CYS A 654 -0.96 -10.70 -18.46
C CYS A 654 -1.81 -11.70 -17.67
N THR A 655 -1.22 -12.31 -16.62
CA THR A 655 -1.92 -13.22 -15.70
C THR A 655 -2.32 -12.46 -14.43
N PHE A 656 -3.29 -11.56 -14.56
CA PHE A 656 -3.64 -10.58 -13.52
C PHE A 656 -4.15 -11.20 -12.23
N ARG A 657 -4.95 -12.29 -12.29
CA ARG A 657 -5.44 -12.98 -11.09
C ARG A 657 -4.33 -13.71 -10.37
N LYS A 658 -3.50 -14.44 -11.11
CA LYS A 658 -2.34 -15.13 -10.55
C LYS A 658 -1.38 -14.16 -9.89
N THR A 659 -1.09 -13.03 -10.55
CA THR A 659 -0.29 -11.96 -9.96
C THR A 659 -0.90 -11.47 -8.65
N ALA A 660 -2.20 -11.18 -8.63
CA ALA A 660 -2.88 -10.66 -7.44
C ALA A 660 -2.95 -11.67 -6.28
N GLU A 661 -2.95 -12.96 -6.58
CA GLU A 661 -2.91 -14.04 -5.58
C GLU A 661 -1.50 -14.24 -5.01
N ALA A 662 -0.48 -14.15 -5.86
CA ALA A 662 0.91 -14.32 -5.50
C ALA A 662 1.52 -13.08 -4.84
N PHE A 663 1.12 -11.87 -5.26
CA PHE A 663 1.65 -10.63 -4.68
C PHE A 663 0.98 -10.32 -3.34
N ARG A 664 1.58 -10.80 -2.27
CA ARG A 664 1.20 -10.49 -0.88
C ARG A 664 2.42 -9.95 -0.16
N LEU A 665 2.46 -8.64 0.01
CA LEU A 665 3.62 -7.94 0.57
C LEU A 665 3.94 -8.38 2.00
N ILE A 666 2.92 -8.73 2.77
CA ILE A 666 3.04 -9.37 4.08
C ILE A 666 2.36 -10.73 3.98
N ASP A 667 3.17 -11.77 3.92
CA ASP A 667 2.71 -13.14 4.11
C ASP A 667 2.72 -13.43 5.61
N THR A 668 1.57 -13.29 6.25
CA THR A 668 1.42 -13.57 7.67
C THR A 668 0.89 -14.98 7.84
N ASP A 669 1.79 -15.93 8.09
CA ASP A 669 1.43 -17.25 8.61
C ASP A 669 1.04 -17.14 10.11
N THR A 670 0.05 -16.24 10.37
CA THR A 670 -0.42 -15.93 11.72
C THR A 670 -1.92 -16.10 11.82
N CYS A 671 -2.38 -16.53 13.01
CA CYS A 671 -3.78 -16.52 13.42
C CYS A 671 -4.02 -15.40 14.42
N THR A 672 -5.19 -14.78 14.32
CA THR A 672 -5.64 -13.78 15.28
C THR A 672 -6.24 -14.47 16.51
N VAL A 673 -5.81 -14.09 17.70
CA VAL A 673 -6.39 -14.49 18.98
C VAL A 673 -7.02 -13.27 19.65
N TYR A 674 -8.32 -13.28 19.80
CA TYR A 674 -9.05 -12.24 20.53
C TYR A 674 -8.93 -12.47 22.04
N VAL A 675 -8.62 -11.42 22.78
CA VAL A 675 -8.44 -11.42 24.23
C VAL A 675 -9.67 -10.80 24.88
N PRO A 676 -10.54 -11.60 25.55
CA PRO A 676 -11.67 -11.07 26.28
C PRO A 676 -11.24 -10.14 27.43
N ASN A 677 -11.94 -9.03 27.57
CA ASN A 677 -11.80 -8.08 28.68
C ASN A 677 -13.16 -7.47 29.04
N GLU A 678 -13.22 -6.66 30.09
CA GLU A 678 -14.47 -6.04 30.54
C GLU A 678 -15.14 -5.16 29.47
N GLY A 679 -14.36 -4.55 28.58
CA GLY A 679 -14.87 -3.64 27.54
C GLY A 679 -15.38 -4.32 26.27
N ASN A 680 -15.11 -5.62 26.05
CA ASN A 680 -15.45 -6.32 24.80
C ASN A 680 -16.30 -7.59 24.98
N THR A 681 -16.88 -7.81 26.17
CA THR A 681 -17.63 -9.02 26.49
C THR A 681 -18.79 -9.28 25.54
N GLU A 682 -19.53 -8.23 25.17
CA GLU A 682 -20.67 -8.32 24.23
C GLU A 682 -20.20 -8.61 22.79
N ASP A 683 -19.13 -7.96 22.36
CA ASP A 683 -18.51 -8.20 21.04
C ASP A 683 -17.99 -9.64 20.91
N ILE A 684 -17.37 -10.18 21.95
CA ILE A 684 -16.94 -11.59 21.99
C ILE A 684 -18.13 -12.55 21.95
N ALA A 685 -19.24 -12.22 22.63
CA ALA A 685 -20.46 -13.03 22.57
C ALA A 685 -21.08 -13.04 21.17
N GLN A 686 -21.11 -11.90 20.47
CA GLN A 686 -21.55 -11.80 19.07
C GLN A 686 -20.64 -12.63 18.14
N LEU A 687 -19.31 -12.55 18.35
CA LEU A 687 -18.33 -13.32 17.57
C LEU A 687 -18.56 -14.84 17.72
N ARG A 688 -18.77 -15.33 18.95
CA ARG A 688 -19.10 -16.74 19.25
C ARG A 688 -20.43 -17.19 18.64
N ALA A 689 -21.39 -16.27 18.52
CA ALA A 689 -22.69 -16.55 17.91
C ALA A 689 -22.62 -16.56 16.36
N GLY A 690 -21.45 -16.34 15.74
CA GLY A 690 -21.29 -16.29 14.28
C GLY A 690 -21.83 -15.02 13.65
N LEU A 691 -22.07 -13.98 14.44
CA LEU A 691 -22.58 -12.67 13.95
C LEU A 691 -21.40 -11.79 13.54
N TYR A 692 -20.84 -12.06 12.36
CA TYR A 692 -19.65 -11.35 11.86
C TYR A 692 -20.06 -10.07 11.11
N SER A 693 -19.56 -8.94 11.58
CA SER A 693 -19.58 -7.69 10.82
C SER A 693 -18.14 -7.11 10.72
N ARG A 694 -17.91 -6.30 9.70
CA ARG A 694 -16.59 -5.63 9.57
C ARG A 694 -16.31 -4.70 10.74
N ALA A 695 -17.33 -4.05 11.27
CA ALA A 695 -17.25 -3.18 12.43
C ALA A 695 -16.86 -3.98 13.70
N LEU A 696 -17.51 -5.11 13.94
CA LEU A 696 -17.20 -6.00 15.07
C LEU A 696 -15.74 -6.45 15.05
N ILE A 697 -15.27 -6.95 13.90
CA ILE A 697 -13.88 -7.42 13.73
C ILE A 697 -12.88 -6.27 13.95
N ARG A 698 -13.18 -5.05 13.52
CA ARG A 698 -12.33 -3.88 13.74
C ARG A 698 -12.26 -3.49 15.21
N ARG A 699 -13.41 -3.39 15.92
CA ARG A 699 -13.41 -3.10 17.37
C ARG A 699 -12.61 -4.13 18.14
N LEU A 700 -12.84 -5.41 17.86
CA LEU A 700 -12.10 -6.50 18.48
C LEU A 700 -10.60 -6.50 18.11
N GLY A 701 -10.21 -5.89 17.01
CA GLY A 701 -8.80 -5.72 16.60
C GLY A 701 -7.95 -5.02 17.67
N ARG A 702 -8.51 -4.09 18.45
CA ARG A 702 -7.82 -3.43 19.57
C ARG A 702 -7.55 -4.35 20.76
N SER A 703 -8.27 -5.47 20.85
CA SER A 703 -8.15 -6.50 21.87
C SER A 703 -7.67 -7.83 21.27
N SER A 704 -6.83 -7.79 20.26
CA SER A 704 -6.33 -8.97 19.55
C SER A 704 -4.82 -9.07 19.55
N VAL A 705 -4.33 -10.31 19.44
CA VAL A 705 -2.92 -10.66 19.31
C VAL A 705 -2.75 -11.58 18.11
N ASN A 706 -1.74 -11.34 17.27
CA ASN A 706 -1.39 -12.25 16.18
C ASN A 706 -0.27 -13.20 16.63
N VAL A 707 -0.52 -14.50 16.54
CA VAL A 707 0.43 -15.57 16.85
C VAL A 707 0.74 -16.40 15.63
N TYR A 708 1.92 -17.00 15.53
CA TYR A 708 2.25 -17.90 14.43
C TYR A 708 1.36 -19.15 14.43
N GLN A 709 1.13 -19.75 13.26
CA GLN A 709 0.28 -20.93 13.12
C GLN A 709 0.66 -22.10 14.06
N ASN A 710 1.96 -22.34 14.24
CA ASN A 710 2.45 -23.36 15.15
C ASN A 710 2.19 -23.01 16.63
N GLU A 711 2.36 -21.73 17.01
CA GLU A 711 2.02 -21.24 18.36
C GLU A 711 0.50 -21.36 18.58
N TYR A 712 -0.32 -20.97 17.61
CA TYR A 712 -1.76 -21.08 17.65
C TYR A 712 -2.22 -22.53 17.90
N LYS A 713 -1.70 -23.49 17.12
CA LYS A 713 -2.01 -24.92 17.31
C LYS A 713 -1.64 -25.42 18.69
N ASN A 714 -0.51 -24.98 19.24
CA ASN A 714 -0.10 -25.35 20.61
C ASN A 714 -1.06 -24.77 21.66
N LEU A 715 -1.50 -23.52 21.50
CA LEU A 715 -2.45 -22.88 22.40
C LEU A 715 -3.82 -23.54 22.36
N VAL A 716 -4.30 -23.94 21.19
CA VAL A 716 -5.55 -24.70 21.03
C VAL A 716 -5.42 -26.10 21.68
N PHE A 717 -4.32 -26.81 21.39
CA PHE A 717 -4.07 -28.14 21.97
C PHE A 717 -4.03 -28.12 23.51
N ALA A 718 -3.47 -27.04 24.07
CA ALA A 718 -3.42 -26.84 25.53
C ALA A 718 -4.75 -26.37 26.14
N GLY A 719 -5.78 -26.13 25.33
CA GLY A 719 -7.07 -25.62 25.82
C GLY A 719 -6.97 -24.15 26.33
N ILE A 720 -6.01 -23.39 25.85
CA ILE A 720 -5.83 -21.96 26.19
C ILE A 720 -6.68 -21.09 25.28
N VAL A 721 -6.83 -21.51 24.02
CA VAL A 721 -7.58 -20.81 22.98
C VAL A 721 -8.69 -21.70 22.45
N GLU A 722 -9.90 -21.17 22.36
CA GLU A 722 -11.05 -21.75 21.66
C GLU A 722 -10.83 -21.58 20.15
N ASP A 723 -10.89 -22.70 19.41
CA ASP A 723 -10.54 -22.74 18.00
C ASP A 723 -11.72 -22.36 17.09
N HIS A 724 -11.52 -21.33 16.28
CA HIS A 724 -12.41 -20.89 15.21
C HIS A 724 -11.61 -20.78 13.88
N GLN A 725 -10.70 -21.75 13.63
CA GLN A 725 -9.75 -21.67 12.52
C GLN A 725 -10.45 -21.65 11.14
N GLU A 726 -11.63 -22.28 10.99
CA GLU A 726 -12.43 -22.20 9.76
C GLU A 726 -12.82 -20.75 9.43
N ASP A 727 -12.96 -19.91 10.46
CA ASP A 727 -13.25 -18.48 10.37
C ASP A 727 -11.97 -17.61 10.45
N GLY A 728 -10.79 -18.22 10.65
CA GLY A 728 -9.48 -17.57 10.66
C GLY A 728 -9.05 -16.92 11.98
N PHE A 729 -9.66 -17.25 13.12
CA PHE A 729 -9.32 -16.69 14.43
C PHE A 729 -9.48 -17.70 15.57
N GLY A 730 -9.06 -17.29 16.76
CA GLY A 730 -9.34 -17.97 18.03
C GLY A 730 -9.74 -16.99 19.13
N ILE A 731 -10.31 -17.49 20.20
CA ILE A 731 -10.71 -16.72 21.38
C ILE A 731 -9.97 -17.26 22.60
N LEU A 732 -9.30 -16.38 23.35
CA LEU A 732 -8.64 -16.76 24.59
C LEU A 732 -9.70 -17.19 25.64
N ILE A 733 -9.55 -18.38 26.20
CA ILE A 733 -10.47 -18.92 27.23
C ILE A 733 -9.82 -19.05 28.59
N GLN A 734 -8.48 -19.07 28.67
CA GLN A 734 -7.75 -19.07 29.94
C GLN A 734 -7.17 -17.67 30.22
N PRO A 735 -7.79 -16.85 31.09
CA PRO A 735 -7.36 -15.45 31.31
C PRO A 735 -5.91 -15.33 31.81
N ASP A 736 -5.44 -16.30 32.60
CA ASP A 736 -4.08 -16.31 33.18
C ASP A 736 -2.96 -16.40 32.13
N ALA A 737 -3.30 -16.86 30.91
CA ALA A 737 -2.35 -16.92 29.81
C ALA A 737 -2.05 -15.54 29.17
N TYR A 738 -2.86 -14.52 29.47
CA TYR A 738 -2.61 -13.14 29.05
C TYR A 738 -2.36 -12.25 30.27
N LYS A 739 -1.27 -11.47 30.20
CA LYS A 739 -0.95 -10.48 31.23
C LYS A 739 -0.73 -9.12 30.58
N PRO A 740 -1.42 -8.04 30.98
CA PRO A 740 -1.28 -6.71 30.35
C PRO A 740 0.16 -6.20 30.25
N LYS A 741 1.03 -6.59 31.20
CA LYS A 741 2.44 -6.17 31.26
C LYS A 741 3.40 -7.01 30.39
N CYS A 742 3.00 -8.21 29.95
CA CYS A 742 3.87 -9.15 29.20
C CYS A 742 3.25 -9.63 27.91
N GLY A 743 1.91 -9.49 27.75
CA GLY A 743 1.15 -10.04 26.65
C GLY A 743 0.81 -11.52 26.82
N LEU A 744 0.43 -12.16 25.71
CA LEU A 744 0.05 -13.57 25.65
C LEU A 744 1.28 -14.47 25.78
N SER A 745 1.21 -15.45 26.71
CA SER A 745 2.21 -16.51 26.81
C SER A 745 1.99 -17.54 25.71
N THR A 746 3.00 -17.75 24.86
CA THR A 746 2.96 -18.78 23.80
C THR A 746 3.67 -20.08 24.24
N GLU A 747 4.29 -20.10 25.42
CA GLU A 747 4.89 -21.32 26.01
C GLU A 747 3.84 -22.07 26.81
N VAL A 748 3.52 -23.25 26.34
CA VAL A 748 2.69 -24.21 27.07
C VAL A 748 3.60 -24.98 28.01
N GLY A 749 3.74 -24.53 29.26
CA GLY A 749 4.52 -25.26 30.27
C GLY A 749 3.78 -26.53 30.70
N ASP A 750 4.54 -27.51 31.20
CA ASP A 750 4.00 -28.81 31.71
C ASP A 750 2.88 -28.63 32.76
N GLY A 751 2.77 -27.47 33.40
CA GLY A 751 1.71 -27.13 34.35
C GLY A 751 0.33 -26.86 33.72
N PHE A 752 0.24 -26.58 32.40
CA PHE A 752 -1.02 -26.38 31.68
C PHE A 752 -1.62 -27.72 31.18
N LEU A 753 -0.78 -28.74 31.02
CA LEU A 753 -1.22 -30.09 30.59
C LEU A 753 -1.85 -30.91 31.69
N ALA A 754 -1.87 -30.42 32.93
CA ALA A 754 -2.31 -31.15 34.15
C ALA A 754 -3.66 -30.66 34.71
N LYS A 755 -4.42 -29.87 33.99
CA LYS A 755 -5.81 -29.51 34.33
C LYS A 755 -6.71 -29.96 33.18
#